data_9d6eafd2685045d196749c507ef5e675
#
_entry.id   9d6eafd2685045d196749c507ef5e675
#
_cell.length_a   1.000
_cell.length_b   1.000
_cell.length_c   1.000
_cell.angle_alpha   90.00
_cell.angle_beta   90.00
_cell.angle_gamma   90.00
#
_symmetry.space_group_name_H-M   'P 1'
#
loop_
_entity.id
_entity.type
_entity.pdbx_description
1 polymer ?
#
loop_
_entity_poly.entity_id
_entity_poly.type
_entity_poly.pdbx_seq_one_letter_code
_entity_poly.pdbx_strand_id
1 'polypeptide(L)'
;MNTFPHRLFTLLLLLFCFTLGAKARTFILPTDTVKTDSLKTKPTKERQRDLGEATVTATRLVFVTKKDTVIYDMDALGATKGDMLQDMISRMPGLEIKNGALYYRGKAVTRVQVNGTDFERGDTKKALQNLPAYIIKNVKAYEDLTDQAKVTGIDNGDREQVVNVILKKKYLGAWTGNVDLGYGTDHRWRYRGFANTFTEHSRVSAYGGFTNTGQYQSATDEGMWNENGGAGSSSGDTRYMQPGLSFMWNNGKQRGDKGYFMVDGSGGWDYRGHHDESRQLTENFLDDGTRTTRMEHMTTKNDERIWRINLSLTWQATKWTYLEYRPHYSYNSYKDRSHEQEAQWNGGFADNSFSPLDSLLHHPTTGWPLNSAQAQANTLMLDESLSDKGTHYTQHYLYFTQRLSENNWRLSLMSNIGYRYGDEKANDLKQYTQYQTSQASQVDPLYNRYSHTASHDFDFSNYVFLDAPIPGLQSFRFTYGTQINRSHSIADAYRLERLGGSFSNFNDYLPLIGTLPTEAGWQATARDPELTLDQLTLSRQHSFQNNLIFKKKGLTLDLSNTYTLVYDRLEYVKGDYDPLYPSRHSGLYRLGLNTRYETDSIGTFTFSYNYYTSNPPLLQTITLPDMSNPLYLSLGNPDLKKRHVHAASVGYQVNMKHGRMFSMGHTFTFQDNEVTTRSRFDKLTGVTITERVNLPKGSWNYSPNLNFSTPLDKKQLVNFSSSVYYSLTKGRAYTIGTTAEAELYDQTNHQLYVMGGINARLGKWVLGLDNMCMYRTIARSTEVYDNVSSFMNVLDFNVQYTLPWNMVVKSNLQSSRFHNSGGYVIHPWRTIWNASIEQSFLRDKSLAVTLEASDLLNQRDQTLTSVDVNSRYSGWSKCVHRYFMLHVIYRFSTKKG
;
A
#
# COMPACT_ATOMS: atom_id res chain seq x y z
N MET A 1 0.11 -33.88 -19.91
CA MET A 1 -1.16 -33.13 -19.95
C MET A 1 -0.93 -31.68 -20.38
N ASN A 2 -0.46 -31.48 -21.62
CA ASN A 2 0.08 -30.18 -22.09
C ASN A 2 -0.88 -29.37 -22.98
N THR A 3 -2.19 -29.51 -22.85
CA THR A 3 -3.13 -28.87 -23.82
C THR A 3 -4.03 -27.78 -23.22
N PHE A 4 -4.00 -27.54 -21.91
CA PHE A 4 -4.91 -26.57 -21.28
C PHE A 4 -4.50 -25.09 -21.50
N PRO A 5 -3.22 -24.69 -21.40
CA PRO A 5 -2.85 -23.28 -21.60
C PRO A 5 -3.03 -22.81 -23.06
N HIS A 6 -2.82 -23.67 -24.05
CA HIS A 6 -3.04 -23.30 -25.46
C HIS A 6 -4.50 -23.08 -25.79
N ARG A 7 -5.42 -23.82 -25.19
CA ARG A 7 -6.87 -23.67 -25.43
C ARG A 7 -7.43 -22.40 -24.79
N LEU A 8 -6.93 -22.00 -23.61
CA LEU A 8 -7.33 -20.76 -22.95
C LEU A 8 -6.81 -19.53 -23.72
N PHE A 9 -5.57 -19.60 -24.22
CA PHE A 9 -4.97 -18.53 -25.03
C PHE A 9 -5.70 -18.40 -26.40
N THR A 10 -6.08 -19.51 -27.00
CA THR A 10 -6.85 -19.53 -28.25
C THR A 10 -8.27 -19.00 -28.05
N LEU A 11 -8.89 -19.27 -26.91
CA LEU A 11 -10.22 -18.74 -26.57
C LEU A 11 -10.19 -17.23 -26.34
N LEU A 12 -9.14 -16.73 -25.66
CA LEU A 12 -8.91 -15.29 -25.47
C LEU A 12 -8.57 -14.59 -26.79
N LEU A 13 -7.83 -15.24 -27.70
CA LEU A 13 -7.52 -14.73 -29.02
C LEU A 13 -8.77 -14.70 -29.92
N LEU A 14 -9.64 -15.72 -29.84
CA LEU A 14 -10.92 -15.76 -30.52
C LEU A 14 -11.89 -14.70 -30.01
N LEU A 15 -11.95 -14.43 -28.71
CA LEU A 15 -12.70 -13.31 -28.15
C LEU A 15 -12.17 -11.95 -28.64
N PHE A 16 -10.85 -11.83 -28.80
CA PHE A 16 -10.21 -10.63 -29.34
C PHE A 16 -10.50 -10.44 -30.84
N CYS A 17 -10.52 -11.54 -31.63
CA CYS A 17 -10.87 -11.49 -33.06
C CYS A 17 -12.35 -11.20 -33.30
N PHE A 18 -13.24 -11.62 -32.40
CA PHE A 18 -14.67 -11.32 -32.52
C PHE A 18 -15.01 -9.84 -32.32
N THR A 19 -14.19 -9.11 -31.56
CA THR A 19 -14.36 -7.66 -31.35
C THR A 19 -13.83 -6.81 -32.49
N LEU A 20 -12.91 -7.34 -33.33
CA LEU A 20 -12.34 -6.65 -34.49
C LEU A 20 -13.12 -6.87 -35.80
N GLY A 21 -14.06 -7.83 -35.83
CA GLY A 21 -14.86 -8.20 -37.02
C GLY A 21 -16.14 -7.41 -37.23
N ALA A 22 -16.53 -6.50 -36.36
CA ALA A 22 -17.71 -5.67 -36.50
C ALA A 22 -17.46 -4.56 -37.54
N LYS A 23 -17.67 -4.87 -38.81
CA LYS A 23 -17.73 -3.88 -39.89
C LYS A 23 -18.74 -2.79 -39.53
N ALA A 24 -18.25 -1.58 -39.34
CA ALA A 24 -19.06 -0.38 -39.29
C ALA A 24 -19.85 -0.23 -40.62
N ARG A 25 -21.11 -0.59 -40.58
CA ARG A 25 -22.04 -0.17 -41.62
C ARG A 25 -22.41 1.30 -41.30
N THR A 26 -21.90 2.18 -42.12
CA THR A 26 -22.32 3.57 -42.21
C THR A 26 -23.78 3.64 -42.57
N PHE A 27 -24.66 3.93 -41.62
CA PHE A 27 -26.03 4.33 -41.96
C PHE A 27 -26.01 5.82 -42.30
N ILE A 28 -26.19 6.11 -43.58
CA ILE A 28 -26.45 7.46 -44.09
C ILE A 28 -27.94 7.73 -43.82
N LEU A 29 -28.24 8.63 -42.92
CA LEU A 29 -29.57 9.22 -42.75
C LEU A 29 -29.72 10.38 -43.72
N PRO A 30 -30.85 10.47 -44.44
CA PRO A 30 -31.09 11.57 -45.37
C PRO A 30 -31.22 12.90 -44.63
N THR A 31 -30.49 13.87 -45.10
CA THR A 31 -30.63 15.28 -44.68
C THR A 31 -31.86 15.89 -45.32
N ASP A 32 -32.90 16.08 -44.54
CA ASP A 32 -33.98 16.96 -44.93
C ASP A 32 -33.54 18.43 -44.81
N THR A 33 -33.39 19.02 -45.99
CA THR A 33 -33.18 20.47 -46.11
C THR A 33 -34.51 21.19 -45.97
N VAL A 34 -34.70 21.85 -44.80
CA VAL A 34 -35.81 22.78 -44.59
C VAL A 34 -35.45 24.15 -45.21
N LYS A 35 -36.15 24.50 -46.26
CA LYS A 35 -36.14 25.86 -46.83
C LYS A 35 -36.74 26.85 -45.84
N THR A 36 -36.00 27.88 -45.46
CA THR A 36 -36.51 29.05 -44.75
C THR A 36 -37.18 30.02 -45.76
N ASP A 37 -38.47 30.02 -45.76
CA ASP A 37 -39.27 31.13 -46.39
C ASP A 37 -39.41 32.24 -45.37
N SER A 38 -38.99 33.44 -45.75
CA SER A 38 -39.12 34.66 -45.01
C SER A 38 -40.53 35.26 -45.20
N LEU A 39 -41.42 35.11 -44.27
CA LEU A 39 -42.71 35.83 -44.21
C LEU A 39 -42.64 37.02 -43.30
N LYS A 40 -42.88 38.18 -43.91
CA LYS A 40 -43.12 39.47 -43.27
C LYS A 40 -44.41 39.40 -42.45
N THR A 41 -44.34 39.57 -41.14
CA THR A 41 -45.49 39.68 -40.24
C THR A 41 -45.83 41.11 -39.94
N LYS A 42 -47.11 41.44 -40.17
CA LYS A 42 -47.78 42.66 -39.67
C LYS A 42 -48.10 42.59 -38.16
N PRO A 43 -48.10 43.63 -37.40
CA PRO A 43 -48.33 43.59 -35.97
C PRO A 43 -49.84 43.31 -35.66
N THR A 44 -50.08 42.23 -34.91
CA THR A 44 -51.35 41.85 -34.35
C THR A 44 -51.36 42.03 -32.85
N LYS A 45 -52.43 42.70 -32.36
CA LYS A 45 -52.71 43.04 -30.94
C LYS A 45 -52.57 41.86 -30.01
N GLU A 46 -51.79 42.06 -28.92
CA GLU A 46 -51.69 41.18 -27.78
C GLU A 46 -53.06 40.88 -27.16
N ARG A 47 -53.43 39.59 -27.16
CA ARG A 47 -54.40 39.01 -26.25
C ARG A 47 -53.64 38.29 -25.17
N GLN A 48 -53.61 38.84 -23.94
CA GLN A 48 -53.22 38.14 -22.76
C GLN A 48 -54.10 36.90 -22.60
N ARG A 49 -53.60 35.73 -22.81
CA ARG A 49 -54.14 34.45 -22.30
C ARG A 49 -53.32 34.05 -21.09
N ASP A 50 -54.03 33.95 -19.97
CA ASP A 50 -53.51 33.30 -18.76
C ASP A 50 -53.14 31.84 -19.12
N LEU A 51 -51.86 31.58 -19.26
CA LEU A 51 -51.36 30.23 -19.40
C LEU A 51 -51.24 29.65 -18.00
N GLY A 52 -52.08 28.67 -17.69
CA GLY A 52 -51.98 27.89 -16.46
C GLY A 52 -50.56 27.38 -16.23
N GLU A 53 -50.20 27.32 -14.97
CA GLU A 53 -48.89 26.91 -14.49
C GLU A 53 -48.36 25.67 -15.26
N ALA A 54 -47.43 25.86 -16.16
CA ALA A 54 -46.72 24.77 -16.81
C ALA A 54 -45.71 24.20 -15.82
N THR A 55 -46.09 23.15 -15.12
CA THR A 55 -45.13 22.38 -14.30
C THR A 55 -44.12 21.69 -15.22
N VAL A 56 -42.96 22.30 -15.42
CA VAL A 56 -41.85 21.68 -16.13
C VAL A 56 -41.22 20.67 -15.19
N THR A 57 -41.65 19.43 -15.30
CA THR A 57 -40.95 18.29 -14.68
C THR A 57 -39.65 18.03 -15.45
N ALA A 58 -38.60 18.78 -15.15
CA ALA A 58 -37.28 18.46 -15.67
C ALA A 58 -36.80 17.16 -14.99
N THR A 59 -36.61 16.09 -15.75
CA THR A 59 -35.96 14.84 -15.27
C THR A 59 -34.56 15.20 -14.87
N ARG A 60 -34.29 15.17 -13.57
CA ARG A 60 -32.95 15.48 -13.02
C ARG A 60 -31.98 14.38 -13.42
N LEU A 61 -30.99 14.72 -14.22
CA LEU A 61 -29.97 13.75 -14.67
C LEU A 61 -29.07 13.36 -13.49
N VAL A 62 -28.79 12.06 -13.34
CA VAL A 62 -27.95 11.52 -12.30
C VAL A 62 -26.52 12.07 -12.40
N PHE A 63 -26.04 12.23 -13.63
CA PHE A 63 -24.77 12.90 -13.91
C PHE A 63 -24.75 13.58 -15.27
N VAL A 64 -23.86 14.55 -15.42
CA VAL A 64 -23.61 15.29 -16.66
C VAL A 64 -22.12 15.37 -16.91
N THR A 65 -21.70 15.08 -18.12
CA THR A 65 -20.29 15.28 -18.53
C THR A 65 -20.15 16.62 -19.22
N LYS A 66 -19.26 17.48 -18.70
CA LYS A 66 -18.87 18.76 -19.32
C LYS A 66 -17.38 18.73 -19.60
N LYS A 67 -17.00 18.63 -20.88
CA LYS A 67 -15.60 18.39 -21.28
C LYS A 67 -15.05 17.16 -20.57
N ASP A 68 -14.00 17.31 -19.81
CA ASP A 68 -13.27 16.31 -19.00
C ASP A 68 -13.86 16.07 -17.60
N THR A 69 -14.80 16.90 -17.18
CA THR A 69 -15.41 16.84 -15.84
C THR A 69 -16.73 16.08 -15.88
N VAL A 70 -16.88 15.08 -15.03
CA VAL A 70 -18.17 14.44 -14.73
C VAL A 70 -18.74 15.02 -13.45
N ILE A 71 -19.99 15.46 -13.51
CA ILE A 71 -20.71 16.09 -12.40
C ILE A 71 -21.88 15.19 -12.01
N TYR A 72 -21.86 14.66 -10.81
CA TYR A 72 -22.91 13.81 -10.22
C TYR A 72 -23.80 14.64 -9.33
N ASP A 73 -25.13 14.55 -9.50
CA ASP A 73 -26.11 15.20 -8.64
C ASP A 73 -26.52 14.27 -7.50
N MET A 74 -26.21 14.66 -6.26
CA MET A 74 -26.43 13.82 -5.09
C MET A 74 -27.90 13.57 -4.78
N ASP A 75 -28.77 14.53 -5.04
CA ASP A 75 -30.19 14.36 -4.82
C ASP A 75 -30.80 13.42 -5.88
N ALA A 76 -30.34 13.52 -7.13
CA ALA A 76 -30.75 12.60 -8.20
C ALA A 76 -30.23 11.17 -7.96
N LEU A 77 -29.07 11.02 -7.32
CA LEU A 77 -28.54 9.74 -6.86
C LEU A 77 -29.30 9.16 -5.65
N GLY A 78 -30.23 9.94 -5.06
CA GLY A 78 -31.04 9.52 -3.93
C GLY A 78 -30.24 9.43 -2.63
N ALA A 79 -29.32 10.38 -2.39
CA ALA A 79 -28.61 10.49 -1.13
C ALA A 79 -29.56 10.71 0.05
N THR A 80 -29.43 9.92 1.09
CA THR A 80 -30.20 10.01 2.32
C THR A 80 -29.35 10.51 3.48
N LYS A 81 -29.96 10.85 4.62
CA LYS A 81 -29.20 11.24 5.83
C LYS A 81 -28.35 10.08 6.40
N GLY A 82 -28.68 8.84 6.04
CA GLY A 82 -27.93 7.65 6.44
C GLY A 82 -26.69 7.39 5.59
N ASP A 83 -26.62 7.96 4.37
CA ASP A 83 -25.53 7.68 3.44
C ASP A 83 -24.33 8.60 3.72
N MET A 84 -23.13 8.03 3.67
CA MET A 84 -21.87 8.77 3.55
C MET A 84 -21.45 8.89 2.09
N LEU A 85 -20.46 9.72 1.80
CA LEU A 85 -19.93 9.82 0.43
C LEU A 85 -19.50 8.47 -0.12
N GLN A 86 -18.87 7.63 0.70
CA GLN A 86 -18.47 6.27 0.34
C GLN A 86 -19.64 5.42 -0.18
N ASP A 87 -20.77 5.46 0.48
CA ASP A 87 -21.97 4.68 0.08
C ASP A 87 -22.53 5.14 -1.27
N MET A 88 -22.23 6.36 -1.65
CA MET A 88 -22.68 6.95 -2.91
C MET A 88 -21.74 6.65 -4.07
N ILE A 89 -20.47 6.32 -3.83
CA ILE A 89 -19.47 6.09 -4.89
C ILE A 89 -19.89 4.94 -5.80
N SER A 90 -20.41 3.84 -5.26
CA SER A 90 -20.91 2.71 -6.05
C SER A 90 -22.07 3.09 -7.00
N ARG A 91 -22.71 4.26 -6.76
CA ARG A 91 -23.80 4.81 -7.57
C ARG A 91 -23.31 5.82 -8.61
N MET A 92 -21.99 6.12 -8.65
CA MET A 92 -21.37 7.13 -9.52
C MET A 92 -20.55 6.43 -10.62
N PRO A 93 -21.04 6.35 -11.86
CA PRO A 93 -20.31 5.69 -12.95
C PRO A 93 -18.91 6.27 -13.15
N GLY A 94 -17.91 5.38 -13.23
CA GLY A 94 -16.51 5.76 -13.40
C GLY A 94 -15.75 6.06 -12.09
N LEU A 95 -16.44 6.09 -10.95
CA LEU A 95 -15.82 6.09 -9.61
C LEU A 95 -15.97 4.70 -8.99
N GLU A 96 -14.92 4.22 -8.36
CA GLU A 96 -14.88 2.92 -7.70
C GLU A 96 -13.95 2.94 -6.49
N ILE A 97 -14.24 2.12 -5.49
CA ILE A 97 -13.38 1.92 -4.34
C ILE A 97 -12.79 0.51 -4.44
N LYS A 98 -11.47 0.42 -4.51
CA LYS A 98 -10.71 -0.85 -4.51
C LYS A 98 -9.70 -0.82 -3.37
N ASN A 99 -9.71 -1.85 -2.53
CA ASN A 99 -8.81 -1.92 -1.37
C ASN A 99 -8.84 -0.63 -0.53
N GLY A 100 -10.02 0.02 -0.45
CA GLY A 100 -10.25 1.26 0.28
C GLY A 100 -9.67 2.53 -0.34
N ALA A 101 -9.06 2.45 -1.49
CA ALA A 101 -8.64 3.60 -2.27
C ALA A 101 -9.71 3.96 -3.32
N LEU A 102 -9.92 5.26 -3.52
CA LEU A 102 -10.82 5.78 -4.53
C LEU A 102 -10.13 5.83 -5.89
N TYR A 103 -10.79 5.31 -6.89
CA TYR A 103 -10.34 5.38 -8.28
C TYR A 103 -11.36 6.14 -9.13
N TYR A 104 -10.86 6.92 -10.06
CA TYR A 104 -11.63 7.55 -11.10
C TYR A 104 -11.12 7.08 -12.45
N ARG A 105 -11.97 6.40 -13.22
CA ARG A 105 -11.61 5.85 -14.53
C ARG A 105 -10.35 4.97 -14.48
N GLY A 106 -10.28 4.09 -13.46
CA GLY A 106 -9.17 3.16 -13.29
C GLY A 106 -7.86 3.75 -12.77
N LYS A 107 -7.78 5.08 -12.56
CA LYS A 107 -6.64 5.76 -11.95
C LYS A 107 -6.96 6.14 -10.51
N ALA A 108 -5.99 6.01 -9.61
CA ALA A 108 -6.16 6.40 -8.22
C ALA A 108 -6.47 7.90 -8.11
N VAL A 109 -7.49 8.24 -7.33
CA VAL A 109 -7.80 9.62 -6.98
C VAL A 109 -6.79 10.07 -5.94
N THR A 110 -5.99 11.07 -6.29
CA THR A 110 -4.93 11.59 -5.43
C THR A 110 -5.44 12.70 -4.49
N ARG A 111 -6.56 13.33 -4.84
CA ARG A 111 -7.09 14.48 -4.09
C ARG A 111 -8.60 14.47 -4.02
N VAL A 112 -9.15 14.59 -2.81
CA VAL A 112 -10.54 14.95 -2.59
C VAL A 112 -10.62 16.37 -2.07
N GLN A 113 -11.45 17.18 -2.70
CA GLN A 113 -11.68 18.58 -2.35
C GLN A 113 -13.11 18.78 -1.84
N VAL A 114 -13.28 19.75 -0.96
CA VAL A 114 -14.58 20.25 -0.57
C VAL A 114 -14.66 21.72 -0.94
N ASN A 115 -15.63 22.08 -1.80
CA ASN A 115 -15.79 23.43 -2.37
C ASN A 115 -14.50 23.98 -3.02
N GLY A 116 -13.70 23.10 -3.66
CA GLY A 116 -12.46 23.46 -4.33
C GLY A 116 -11.23 23.55 -3.44
N THR A 117 -11.35 23.29 -2.15
CA THR A 117 -10.21 23.23 -1.21
C THR A 117 -9.95 21.78 -0.79
N ASP A 118 -8.70 21.38 -0.71
CA ASP A 118 -8.32 20.02 -0.35
C ASP A 118 -8.90 19.64 1.01
N PHE A 119 -9.58 18.50 1.04
CA PHE A 119 -10.12 17.96 2.28
C PHE A 119 -9.04 17.08 2.93
N GLU A 120 -8.74 17.36 4.21
CA GLU A 120 -7.76 16.61 4.99
C GLU A 120 -6.44 16.37 4.21
N ARG A 121 -5.95 17.42 3.53
CA ARG A 121 -4.76 17.38 2.66
C ARG A 121 -4.89 16.46 1.44
N GLY A 122 -6.12 16.27 0.96
CA GLY A 122 -6.42 15.38 -0.14
C GLY A 122 -6.69 13.94 0.29
N ASP A 123 -6.73 13.66 1.61
CA ASP A 123 -7.06 12.32 2.13
C ASP A 123 -8.42 11.84 1.62
N THR A 124 -8.36 10.95 0.66
CA THR A 124 -9.53 10.42 -0.03
C THR A 124 -10.41 9.59 0.92
N LYS A 125 -9.81 8.90 1.87
CA LYS A 125 -10.50 7.98 2.78
C LYS A 125 -11.30 8.73 3.83
N LYS A 126 -10.68 9.73 4.46
CA LYS A 126 -11.41 10.60 5.42
C LYS A 126 -12.61 11.25 4.77
N ALA A 127 -12.46 11.73 3.52
CA ALA A 127 -13.56 12.31 2.79
C ALA A 127 -14.69 11.31 2.53
N LEU A 128 -14.35 10.13 2.06
CA LEU A 128 -15.33 9.10 1.71
C LEU A 128 -16.19 8.68 2.91
N GLN A 129 -15.61 8.54 4.07
CA GLN A 129 -16.26 7.95 5.23
C GLN A 129 -16.91 8.95 6.16
N ASN A 130 -16.44 10.19 6.11
CA ASN A 130 -16.86 11.20 7.09
C ASN A 130 -17.68 12.36 6.49
N LEU A 131 -17.82 12.43 5.15
CA LEU A 131 -18.70 13.41 4.54
C LEU A 131 -20.10 12.81 4.37
N PRO A 132 -21.12 13.30 5.12
CA PRO A 132 -22.48 12.84 4.96
C PRO A 132 -23.02 13.22 3.57
N ALA A 133 -23.57 12.25 2.85
CA ALA A 133 -24.02 12.46 1.47
C ALA A 133 -25.12 13.52 1.35
N TYR A 134 -25.97 13.66 2.34
CA TYR A 134 -27.10 14.62 2.32
C TYR A 134 -26.69 16.08 2.36
N ILE A 135 -25.50 16.44 2.87
CA ILE A 135 -24.99 17.82 2.85
C ILE A 135 -24.38 18.19 1.51
N ILE A 136 -24.10 17.20 0.65
CA ILE A 136 -23.45 17.37 -0.63
C ILE A 136 -24.51 17.73 -1.68
N LYS A 137 -24.21 18.73 -2.50
CA LYS A 137 -25.01 19.09 -3.67
C LYS A 137 -24.57 18.28 -4.89
N ASN A 138 -23.30 18.39 -5.24
CA ASN A 138 -22.71 17.74 -6.41
C ASN A 138 -21.34 17.17 -6.07
N VAL A 139 -20.96 16.09 -6.77
CA VAL A 139 -19.59 15.58 -6.80
C VAL A 139 -19.06 15.78 -8.23
N LYS A 140 -17.88 16.39 -8.37
CA LYS A 140 -17.21 16.61 -9.65
C LYS A 140 -15.96 15.75 -9.68
N ALA A 141 -15.81 14.92 -10.71
CA ALA A 141 -14.62 14.12 -10.93
C ALA A 141 -13.95 14.53 -12.25
N TYR A 142 -12.66 14.83 -12.20
CA TYR A 142 -11.90 15.34 -13.34
C TYR A 142 -10.38 15.09 -13.18
N GLU A 143 -9.66 15.18 -14.30
CA GLU A 143 -8.21 15.26 -14.30
C GLU A 143 -7.80 16.74 -14.17
N ASP A 144 -6.84 17.02 -13.28
CA ASP A 144 -6.32 18.36 -13.03
C ASP A 144 -4.80 18.41 -13.18
N LEU A 145 -4.29 19.61 -13.36
CA LEU A 145 -2.86 19.84 -13.29
C LEU A 145 -2.35 19.58 -11.86
N THR A 146 -1.13 19.10 -11.76
CA THR A 146 -0.44 19.03 -10.46
C THR A 146 -0.33 20.42 -9.85
N ASP A 147 -0.26 20.51 -8.53
CA ASP A 147 -0.09 21.80 -7.86
C ASP A 147 1.14 22.54 -8.33
N GLN A 148 2.23 21.79 -8.58
CA GLN A 148 3.44 22.35 -9.14
C GLN A 148 3.21 22.96 -10.53
N ALA A 149 2.47 22.27 -11.41
CA ALA A 149 2.15 22.79 -12.74
C ALA A 149 1.24 24.03 -12.66
N LYS A 150 0.29 24.08 -11.72
CA LYS A 150 -0.56 25.27 -11.50
C LYS A 150 0.24 26.49 -11.02
N VAL A 151 1.13 26.28 -10.05
CA VAL A 151 1.97 27.34 -9.48
C VAL A 151 3.03 27.78 -10.48
N THR A 152 3.66 26.84 -11.19
CA THR A 152 4.70 27.16 -12.17
C THR A 152 4.15 27.58 -13.54
N GLY A 153 2.91 27.17 -13.89
CA GLY A 153 2.34 27.33 -15.22
C GLY A 153 3.00 26.46 -16.28
N ILE A 154 3.86 25.53 -15.87
CA ILE A 154 4.53 24.56 -16.75
C ILE A 154 3.78 23.25 -16.67
N ASP A 155 3.14 22.90 -17.76
CA ASP A 155 2.40 21.65 -17.92
C ASP A 155 3.32 20.61 -18.56
N ASN A 156 3.89 19.72 -17.75
CA ASN A 156 4.71 18.59 -18.17
C ASN A 156 3.91 17.37 -18.64
N GLY A 157 2.57 17.47 -18.64
CA GLY A 157 1.66 16.38 -19.00
C GLY A 157 1.22 15.54 -17.81
N ASP A 158 1.78 15.74 -16.62
CA ASP A 158 1.34 15.03 -15.41
C ASP A 158 -0.04 15.52 -14.99
N ARG A 159 -0.90 14.60 -14.61
CA ARG A 159 -2.28 14.86 -14.21
C ARG A 159 -2.59 14.17 -12.88
N GLU A 160 -3.35 14.86 -12.07
CA GLU A 160 -3.93 14.35 -10.84
C GLU A 160 -5.40 14.04 -11.04
N GLN A 161 -5.86 12.91 -10.48
CA GLN A 161 -7.29 12.60 -10.44
C GLN A 161 -7.90 13.30 -9.23
N VAL A 162 -8.85 14.19 -9.46
CA VAL A 162 -9.48 15.02 -8.43
C VAL A 162 -10.95 14.73 -8.32
N VAL A 163 -11.42 14.55 -7.10
CA VAL A 163 -12.87 14.53 -6.77
C VAL A 163 -13.20 15.74 -5.92
N ASN A 164 -14.00 16.67 -6.45
CA ASN A 164 -14.40 17.88 -5.76
C ASN A 164 -15.85 17.81 -5.32
N VAL A 165 -16.08 17.80 -4.03
CA VAL A 165 -17.38 17.72 -3.36
C VAL A 165 -17.91 19.14 -3.13
N ILE A 166 -19.05 19.48 -3.72
CA ILE A 166 -19.70 20.78 -3.55
C ILE A 166 -20.80 20.64 -2.52
N LEU A 167 -20.72 21.40 -1.43
CA LEU A 167 -21.69 21.37 -0.35
C LEU A 167 -22.94 22.24 -0.67
N LYS A 168 -24.08 21.88 -0.11
CA LYS A 168 -25.30 22.70 -0.13
C LYS A 168 -25.10 23.91 0.79
N LYS A 169 -25.35 25.11 0.29
CA LYS A 169 -25.11 26.37 1.03
C LYS A 169 -25.73 26.42 2.43
N LYS A 170 -26.90 25.81 2.63
CA LYS A 170 -27.59 25.76 3.93
C LYS A 170 -26.83 25.04 5.05
N TYR A 171 -25.81 24.25 4.73
CA TYR A 171 -25.01 23.54 5.71
C TYR A 171 -23.66 24.24 5.99
N LEU A 172 -23.35 25.34 5.32
CA LEU A 172 -22.15 26.12 5.64
C LEU A 172 -22.30 26.75 7.04
N GLY A 173 -21.28 26.56 7.88
CA GLY A 173 -21.23 26.98 9.29
C GLY A 173 -22.03 26.09 10.26
N ALA A 174 -22.65 25.02 9.77
CA ALA A 174 -23.26 24.02 10.63
C ALA A 174 -22.23 22.98 11.09
N TRP A 175 -22.35 22.52 12.32
CA TRP A 175 -21.69 21.30 12.74
C TRP A 175 -22.47 20.10 12.22
N THR A 176 -21.77 19.18 11.57
CA THR A 176 -22.32 17.92 11.11
C THR A 176 -21.44 16.78 11.61
N GLY A 177 -22.04 15.66 11.93
CA GLY A 177 -21.27 14.53 12.41
C GLY A 177 -22.09 13.29 12.69
N ASN A 178 -21.40 12.26 13.14
CA ASN A 178 -21.98 11.01 13.61
C ASN A 178 -21.24 10.48 14.82
N VAL A 179 -21.94 9.72 15.63
CA VAL A 179 -21.43 8.89 16.71
C VAL A 179 -22.00 7.50 16.51
N ASP A 180 -21.16 6.49 16.48
CA ASP A 180 -21.51 5.07 16.35
C ASP A 180 -20.92 4.32 17.54
N LEU A 181 -21.77 3.69 18.34
CA LEU A 181 -21.42 2.92 19.51
C LEU A 181 -21.85 1.48 19.30
N GLY A 182 -20.89 0.60 19.09
CA GLY A 182 -21.09 -0.83 18.86
C GLY A 182 -20.53 -1.69 19.99
N TYR A 183 -21.33 -2.64 20.48
CA TYR A 183 -20.89 -3.67 21.42
C TYR A 183 -21.48 -5.03 21.02
N GLY A 184 -20.68 -6.08 21.16
CA GLY A 184 -21.02 -7.40 20.65
C GLY A 184 -20.57 -8.56 21.50
N THR A 185 -20.78 -9.76 20.95
CA THR A 185 -20.29 -11.02 21.53
C THR A 185 -18.77 -11.05 21.64
N ASP A 186 -18.22 -11.93 22.45
CA ASP A 186 -16.78 -12.08 22.71
C ASP A 186 -16.08 -10.78 23.12
N HIS A 187 -16.84 -9.93 23.85
CA HIS A 187 -16.37 -8.61 24.32
C HIS A 187 -15.85 -7.74 23.17
N ARG A 188 -16.41 -7.90 21.95
CA ARG A 188 -16.05 -7.05 20.81
C ARG A 188 -16.76 -5.70 20.92
N TRP A 189 -16.02 -4.64 20.63
CA TRP A 189 -16.53 -3.28 20.64
C TRP A 189 -15.97 -2.47 19.48
N ARG A 190 -16.78 -1.51 19.02
CA ARG A 190 -16.40 -0.55 17.97
C ARG A 190 -17.10 0.78 18.24
N TYR A 191 -16.33 1.81 18.57
CA TYR A 191 -16.82 3.14 18.84
C TYR A 191 -16.20 4.09 17.83
N ARG A 192 -17.01 4.91 17.18
CA ARG A 192 -16.57 5.89 16.19
C ARG A 192 -17.28 7.21 16.43
N GLY A 193 -16.55 8.30 16.25
CA GLY A 193 -17.10 9.64 16.29
C GLY A 193 -16.45 10.52 15.26
N PHE A 194 -17.25 11.30 14.57
CA PHE A 194 -16.78 12.31 13.65
C PHE A 194 -17.67 13.53 13.75
N ALA A 195 -17.06 14.70 13.86
CA ALA A 195 -17.75 15.98 13.82
C ALA A 195 -16.95 16.99 12.98
N ASN A 196 -17.60 17.67 12.09
CA ASN A 196 -16.98 18.71 11.27
C ASN A 196 -17.85 19.94 11.14
N THR A 197 -17.21 21.07 10.86
CA THR A 197 -17.85 22.29 10.42
C THR A 197 -17.10 22.90 9.26
N PHE A 198 -17.84 23.42 8.30
CA PHE A 198 -17.32 24.12 7.13
C PHE A 198 -17.88 25.52 7.10
N THR A 199 -17.00 26.51 7.01
CA THR A 199 -17.37 27.88 6.64
C THR A 199 -16.86 28.20 5.23
N GLU A 200 -16.98 29.42 4.77
CA GLU A 200 -16.39 29.83 3.50
C GLU A 200 -14.84 29.84 3.56
N HIS A 201 -14.26 30.04 4.75
CA HIS A 201 -12.85 30.29 4.94
C HIS A 201 -12.18 29.32 5.92
N SER A 202 -12.94 28.49 6.61
CA SER A 202 -12.39 27.58 7.60
C SER A 202 -13.10 26.24 7.63
N ARG A 203 -12.36 25.23 8.09
CA ARG A 203 -12.82 23.90 8.41
C ARG A 203 -12.21 23.47 9.73
N VAL A 204 -13.01 22.82 10.57
CA VAL A 204 -12.53 22.10 11.76
C VAL A 204 -13.18 20.73 11.74
N SER A 205 -12.38 19.69 11.94
CA SER A 205 -12.87 18.32 12.07
C SER A 205 -12.28 17.69 13.33
N ALA A 206 -13.12 17.00 14.08
CA ALA A 206 -12.72 16.13 15.19
C ALA A 206 -13.16 14.70 14.88
N TYR A 207 -12.30 13.73 15.11
CA TYR A 207 -12.59 12.35 14.80
C TYR A 207 -11.97 11.41 15.84
N GLY A 208 -12.57 10.22 15.97
CA GLY A 208 -12.03 9.16 16.80
C GLY A 208 -12.62 7.82 16.43
N GLY A 209 -11.77 6.82 16.37
CA GLY A 209 -12.12 5.43 16.16
C GLY A 209 -11.45 4.55 17.22
N PHE A 210 -12.23 3.65 17.80
CA PHE A 210 -11.79 2.72 18.85
C PHE A 210 -12.40 1.36 18.56
N THR A 211 -11.58 0.31 18.44
CA THR A 211 -12.09 -1.02 18.11
C THR A 211 -11.16 -2.14 18.56
N ASN A 212 -11.74 -3.32 18.82
CA ASN A 212 -11.03 -4.58 19.02
C ASN A 212 -11.54 -5.69 18.08
N THR A 213 -12.14 -5.33 16.96
CA THR A 213 -12.69 -6.30 16.00
C THR A 213 -11.64 -6.85 15.01
N GLY A 214 -10.36 -6.56 15.21
CA GLY A 214 -9.29 -6.96 14.29
C GLY A 214 -9.26 -6.15 12.98
N GLN A 215 -10.17 -5.21 12.79
CA GLN A 215 -10.22 -4.34 11.62
C GLN A 215 -9.45 -3.06 11.91
N TYR A 216 -8.39 -2.83 11.15
CA TYR A 216 -7.67 -1.56 11.23
C TYR A 216 -8.54 -0.43 10.67
N GLN A 217 -8.83 0.55 11.51
CA GLN A 217 -9.63 1.73 11.13
C GLN A 217 -8.77 2.97 11.38
N SER A 218 -7.89 3.32 10.44
CA SER A 218 -7.12 4.55 10.56
C SER A 218 -7.91 5.75 10.05
N ALA A 219 -7.96 6.80 10.86
CA ALA A 219 -8.37 8.12 10.45
C ALA A 219 -7.18 8.97 9.96
N THR A 220 -5.95 8.44 9.93
CA THR A 220 -4.72 9.10 9.50
C THR A 220 -4.31 8.70 8.09
N ASP A 221 -3.32 9.38 7.51
CA ASP A 221 -2.92 9.33 6.09
C ASP A 221 -2.62 7.94 5.52
N GLU A 222 -2.40 6.92 6.35
CA GLU A 222 -2.03 5.58 5.93
C GLU A 222 -3.10 4.50 6.20
N GLY A 223 -4.19 4.86 6.84
CA GLY A 223 -5.17 3.88 7.31
C GLY A 223 -6.54 3.94 6.66
N MET A 224 -7.11 2.79 6.41
CA MET A 224 -8.46 2.63 5.91
C MET A 224 -9.47 2.38 7.02
N TRP A 225 -10.58 3.13 7.02
CA TRP A 225 -11.81 2.66 7.61
C TRP A 225 -12.40 1.58 6.69
N ASN A 226 -11.93 0.37 6.78
CA ASN A 226 -12.42 -0.70 5.91
C ASN A 226 -13.56 -1.43 6.62
N GLU A 227 -14.80 -1.05 6.33
CA GLU A 227 -15.98 -1.78 6.79
C GLU A 227 -16.19 -3.10 6.03
N ASN A 228 -15.70 -3.17 4.82
CA ASN A 228 -15.70 -4.39 4.06
C ASN A 228 -14.39 -5.10 4.36
N GLY A 229 -14.42 -6.02 5.30
CA GLY A 229 -13.30 -6.91 5.60
C GLY A 229 -12.86 -7.71 4.38
N GLY A 230 -12.33 -7.02 3.38
CA GLY A 230 -11.48 -7.65 2.40
C GLY A 230 -10.30 -8.27 3.13
N ALA A 231 -9.75 -9.33 2.63
CA ALA A 231 -8.77 -10.27 3.16
C ALA A 231 -7.55 -9.74 3.96
N GLY A 232 -7.66 -8.56 4.54
CA GLY A 232 -6.70 -7.90 5.41
C GLY A 232 -7.20 -7.76 6.85
N SER A 233 -7.88 -8.78 7.42
CA SER A 233 -7.98 -8.85 8.87
C SER A 233 -6.56 -9.00 9.41
N SER A 234 -6.13 -8.08 10.31
CA SER A 234 -4.87 -8.28 11.02
C SER A 234 -4.89 -9.66 11.68
N SER A 235 -3.78 -10.41 11.56
CA SER A 235 -3.56 -11.58 12.38
C SER A 235 -3.76 -11.19 13.86
N GLY A 236 -4.21 -12.10 14.66
CA GLY A 236 -4.33 -11.91 16.10
C GLY A 236 -5.50 -11.04 16.57
N ASP A 237 -5.46 -10.76 17.87
CA ASP A 237 -6.39 -9.86 18.55
C ASP A 237 -5.81 -8.45 18.60
N THR A 238 -6.37 -7.56 17.78
CA THR A 238 -5.82 -6.20 17.62
C THR A 238 -6.80 -5.15 18.13
N ARG A 239 -6.28 -4.22 18.92
CA ARG A 239 -7.00 -3.05 19.46
C ARG A 239 -6.45 -1.79 18.81
N TYR A 240 -7.35 -0.95 18.31
CA TYR A 240 -7.00 0.33 17.71
C TYR A 240 -7.73 1.47 18.40
N MET A 241 -7.01 2.57 18.64
CA MET A 241 -7.56 3.82 19.14
C MET A 241 -6.92 4.98 18.38
N GLN A 242 -7.73 5.87 17.81
CA GLN A 242 -7.23 6.93 16.92
C GLN A 242 -8.04 8.22 17.05
N PRO A 243 -7.94 8.96 18.14
CA PRO A 243 -8.47 10.32 18.23
C PRO A 243 -7.58 11.32 17.48
N GLY A 244 -8.21 12.29 16.83
CA GLY A 244 -7.50 13.35 16.14
C GLY A 244 -8.36 14.57 15.86
N LEU A 245 -7.65 15.66 15.55
CA LEU A 245 -8.21 16.94 15.15
C LEU A 245 -7.54 17.43 13.88
N SER A 246 -8.30 18.08 13.02
CA SER A 246 -7.74 18.82 11.90
C SER A 246 -8.44 20.16 11.73
N PHE A 247 -7.71 21.12 11.21
CA PHE A 247 -8.25 22.44 10.90
C PHE A 247 -7.65 22.98 9.60
N MET A 248 -8.39 23.86 8.96
CA MET A 248 -7.92 24.68 7.84
C MET A 248 -8.54 26.07 7.97
N TRP A 249 -7.74 27.07 7.68
CA TRP A 249 -8.19 28.45 7.58
C TRP A 249 -7.51 29.14 6.41
N ASN A 250 -8.23 29.96 5.67
CA ASN A 250 -7.67 30.86 4.66
C ASN A 250 -8.25 32.27 4.81
N ASN A 251 -7.58 33.24 4.24
CA ASN A 251 -7.96 34.65 4.36
C ASN A 251 -9.03 35.11 3.34
N GLY A 252 -9.76 34.17 2.73
CA GLY A 252 -10.87 34.46 1.82
C GLY A 252 -10.47 34.83 0.39
N LYS A 253 -9.18 34.96 0.09
CA LYS A 253 -8.69 35.13 -1.26
C LYS A 253 -8.64 33.79 -2.01
N GLN A 254 -8.62 33.80 -3.33
CA GLN A 254 -8.43 32.60 -4.14
C GLN A 254 -6.95 32.27 -4.26
N ARG A 255 -6.64 30.97 -4.36
CA ARG A 255 -5.26 30.51 -4.62
C ARG A 255 -4.78 31.08 -5.95
N GLY A 256 -3.62 31.72 -5.93
CA GLY A 256 -3.08 32.48 -7.07
C GLY A 256 -3.23 33.99 -6.94
N ASP A 257 -4.13 34.49 -6.09
CA ASP A 257 -4.27 35.92 -5.81
C ASP A 257 -3.15 36.46 -4.93
N LYS A 258 -2.73 37.71 -5.19
CA LYS A 258 -1.78 38.41 -4.33
C LYS A 258 -2.27 38.46 -2.88
N GLY A 259 -1.43 37.98 -1.97
CA GLY A 259 -1.68 37.97 -0.54
C GLY A 259 -2.63 36.84 -0.11
N TYR A 260 -2.87 35.81 -0.94
CA TYR A 260 -3.52 34.59 -0.48
C TYR A 260 -2.69 33.95 0.64
N PHE A 261 -3.36 33.58 1.72
CA PHE A 261 -2.73 32.91 2.85
C PHE A 261 -3.64 31.82 3.39
N MET A 262 -3.06 30.65 3.60
CA MET A 262 -3.76 29.48 4.15
C MET A 262 -2.89 28.80 5.19
N VAL A 263 -3.52 28.39 6.28
CA VAL A 263 -2.95 27.51 7.32
C VAL A 263 -3.83 26.30 7.41
N ASP A 264 -3.25 25.14 7.33
CA ASP A 264 -3.93 23.88 7.66
C ASP A 264 -3.06 23.04 8.60
N GLY A 265 -3.71 22.22 9.41
CA GLY A 265 -2.98 21.37 10.35
C GLY A 265 -3.83 20.18 10.80
N SER A 266 -3.15 19.17 11.28
CA SER A 266 -3.75 18.01 11.94
C SER A 266 -2.86 17.51 13.05
N GLY A 267 -3.49 16.99 14.10
CA GLY A 267 -2.81 16.31 15.20
C GLY A 267 -3.63 15.11 15.64
N GLY A 268 -2.96 14.07 16.05
CA GLY A 268 -3.62 12.85 16.50
C GLY A 268 -2.70 11.95 17.30
N TRP A 269 -3.35 11.02 17.94
CA TRP A 269 -2.71 9.95 18.70
C TRP A 269 -3.27 8.63 18.22
N ASP A 270 -2.37 7.70 17.88
CA ASP A 270 -2.73 6.35 17.45
C ASP A 270 -2.20 5.37 18.49
N TYR A 271 -3.04 4.44 18.92
CA TYR A 271 -2.65 3.29 19.71
C TYR A 271 -3.00 2.02 18.97
N ARG A 272 -2.05 1.11 18.87
CA ARG A 272 -2.23 -0.25 18.37
C ARG A 272 -1.71 -1.23 19.42
N GLY A 273 -2.60 -2.00 20.02
CA GLY A 273 -2.23 -3.17 20.79
C GLY A 273 -2.51 -4.41 19.96
N HIS A 274 -1.53 -5.28 19.81
CA HIS A 274 -1.63 -6.49 19.00
C HIS A 274 -1.16 -7.70 19.79
N HIS A 275 -1.94 -8.78 19.74
CA HIS A 275 -1.58 -10.05 20.31
C HIS A 275 -1.85 -11.13 19.25
N ASP A 276 -0.78 -11.71 18.74
CA ASP A 276 -0.82 -12.74 17.71
C ASP A 276 -0.25 -14.05 18.21
N GLU A 277 -0.75 -15.13 17.64
CA GLU A 277 -0.19 -16.46 17.71
C GLU A 277 -0.15 -17.00 16.29
N SER A 278 1.05 -17.37 15.86
CA SER A 278 1.27 -17.90 14.52
C SER A 278 2.11 -19.16 14.54
N ARG A 279 1.86 -20.02 13.56
CA ARG A 279 2.63 -21.23 13.30
C ARG A 279 3.03 -21.25 11.86
N GLN A 280 4.29 -21.56 11.59
CA GLN A 280 4.86 -21.54 10.25
C GLN A 280 5.60 -22.85 10.00
N LEU A 281 5.48 -23.37 8.79
CA LEU A 281 6.21 -24.50 8.27
C LEU A 281 6.87 -24.06 6.96
N THR A 282 8.19 -24.16 6.89
CA THR A 282 8.97 -23.88 5.69
C THR A 282 9.74 -25.12 5.29
N GLU A 283 9.52 -25.62 4.09
CA GLU A 283 10.39 -26.63 3.48
C GLU A 283 11.30 -25.93 2.49
N ASN A 284 12.60 -26.19 2.61
CA ASN A 284 13.59 -25.78 1.62
C ASN A 284 13.98 -26.99 0.78
N PHE A 285 14.08 -26.78 -0.53
CA PHE A 285 14.55 -27.78 -1.49
C PHE A 285 16.04 -27.54 -1.75
N LEU A 286 16.85 -28.55 -1.52
CA LEU A 286 18.30 -28.47 -1.65
C LEU A 286 18.76 -28.98 -3.03
N ASP A 287 19.99 -28.63 -3.42
CA ASP A 287 20.55 -28.98 -4.73
C ASP A 287 20.77 -30.49 -4.96
N ASP A 288 20.91 -31.27 -3.88
CA ASP A 288 21.01 -32.71 -3.93
C ASP A 288 19.68 -33.48 -3.94
N GLY A 289 18.55 -32.75 -4.13
CA GLY A 289 17.19 -33.29 -4.14
C GLY A 289 16.62 -33.60 -2.76
N THR A 290 17.35 -33.36 -1.69
CA THR A 290 16.88 -33.53 -0.32
C THR A 290 16.12 -32.27 0.12
N ARG A 291 15.44 -32.37 1.27
CA ARG A 291 14.66 -31.29 1.84
C ARG A 291 15.06 -31.02 3.27
N THR A 292 14.87 -29.80 3.72
CA THR A 292 14.86 -29.45 5.14
C THR A 292 13.50 -28.87 5.51
N THR A 293 13.04 -29.17 6.68
CA THR A 293 11.80 -28.60 7.21
C THR A 293 12.11 -27.79 8.45
N ARG A 294 11.65 -26.55 8.46
CA ARG A 294 11.64 -25.66 9.61
C ARG A 294 10.20 -25.46 10.06
N MET A 295 9.95 -25.69 11.33
CA MET A 295 8.69 -25.37 11.97
C MET A 295 8.89 -24.33 13.06
N GLU A 296 7.99 -23.38 13.13
CA GLU A 296 8.03 -22.25 14.04
C GLU A 296 6.66 -22.05 14.68
N HIS A 297 6.65 -21.80 15.99
CA HIS A 297 5.49 -21.35 16.75
C HIS A 297 5.89 -20.06 17.46
N MET A 298 5.18 -18.98 17.15
CA MET A 298 5.47 -17.66 17.69
C MET A 298 4.21 -17.05 18.30
N THR A 299 4.39 -16.49 19.49
CA THR A 299 3.39 -15.60 20.11
C THR A 299 4.00 -14.22 20.26
N THR A 300 3.26 -13.20 19.84
CA THR A 300 3.72 -11.81 19.88
C THR A 300 2.69 -10.94 20.58
N LYS A 301 3.15 -10.07 21.45
CA LYS A 301 2.35 -9.02 22.06
C LYS A 301 3.08 -7.70 21.90
N ASN A 302 2.47 -6.77 21.17
CA ASN A 302 3.03 -5.45 20.99
C ASN A 302 2.03 -4.34 21.30
N ASP A 303 2.56 -3.23 21.77
CA ASP A 303 1.87 -1.99 22.03
C ASP A 303 2.60 -0.85 21.31
N GLU A 304 1.94 -0.23 20.36
CA GLU A 304 2.47 0.90 19.60
C GLU A 304 1.64 2.15 19.91
N ARG A 305 2.32 3.26 20.15
CA ARG A 305 1.73 4.57 20.40
C ARG A 305 2.41 5.62 19.55
N ILE A 306 1.63 6.28 18.68
CA ILE A 306 2.17 7.28 17.77
C ILE A 306 1.46 8.62 17.99
N TRP A 307 2.22 9.65 18.25
CA TRP A 307 1.78 11.04 18.25
C TRP A 307 2.20 11.69 16.95
N ARG A 308 1.29 12.42 16.31
CA ARG A 308 1.60 13.12 15.04
C ARG A 308 1.05 14.53 15.07
N ILE A 309 1.87 15.48 14.61
CA ILE A 309 1.49 16.86 14.37
C ILE A 309 1.97 17.24 12.97
N ASN A 310 1.05 17.70 12.16
CA ASN A 310 1.29 18.19 10.82
C ASN A 310 0.78 19.62 10.72
N LEU A 311 1.57 20.51 10.14
CA LEU A 311 1.14 21.84 9.78
C LEU A 311 1.48 22.11 8.33
N SER A 312 0.79 23.05 7.71
CA SER A 312 1.11 23.55 6.37
C SER A 312 0.73 25.01 6.30
N LEU A 313 1.67 25.82 5.85
CA LEU A 313 1.52 27.24 5.63
C LEU A 313 1.70 27.52 4.15
N THR A 314 0.70 28.08 3.51
CA THR A 314 0.74 28.46 2.09
C THR A 314 0.57 29.96 1.97
N TRP A 315 1.48 30.64 1.30
CA TRP A 315 1.46 32.07 1.12
C TRP A 315 1.81 32.49 -0.31
N GLN A 316 0.88 33.17 -0.97
CA GLN A 316 1.06 33.83 -2.24
C GLN A 316 1.37 35.32 -1.99
N ALA A 317 2.62 35.63 -1.66
CA ALA A 317 3.01 37.00 -1.26
C ALA A 317 2.72 38.03 -2.35
N THR A 318 3.03 37.70 -3.61
CA THR A 318 2.71 38.50 -4.81
C THR A 318 2.13 37.57 -5.88
N LYS A 319 1.66 38.09 -7.03
CA LYS A 319 1.29 37.22 -8.18
C LYS A 319 2.47 36.35 -8.66
N TRP A 320 3.71 36.70 -8.26
CA TRP A 320 4.95 36.06 -8.75
C TRP A 320 5.68 35.27 -7.70
N THR A 321 5.30 35.42 -6.43
CA THR A 321 6.00 34.81 -5.28
C THR A 321 5.07 33.87 -4.54
N TYR A 322 5.43 32.61 -4.45
CA TYR A 322 4.70 31.57 -3.71
C TYR A 322 5.66 30.90 -2.72
N LEU A 323 5.16 30.68 -1.51
CA LEU A 323 5.86 30.01 -0.42
C LEU A 323 4.94 28.95 0.19
N GLU A 324 5.48 27.79 0.42
CA GLU A 324 4.84 26.74 1.16
C GLU A 324 5.82 26.14 2.16
N TYR A 325 5.39 26.03 3.41
CA TYR A 325 6.19 25.43 4.48
C TYR A 325 5.35 24.38 5.22
N ARG A 326 5.88 23.16 5.32
CA ARG A 326 5.19 22.01 5.94
C ARG A 326 6.09 21.37 6.98
N PRO A 327 5.99 21.77 8.26
CA PRO A 327 6.61 21.05 9.37
C PRO A 327 5.77 19.82 9.75
N HIS A 328 6.47 18.73 10.02
CA HIS A 328 5.92 17.48 10.53
C HIS A 328 6.71 17.07 11.78
N TYR A 329 6.00 16.57 12.80
CA TYR A 329 6.60 15.93 13.96
C TYR A 329 5.83 14.66 14.28
N SER A 330 6.54 13.59 14.60
CA SER A 330 5.96 12.38 15.16
C SER A 330 6.86 11.79 16.25
N TYR A 331 6.21 11.22 17.26
CA TYR A 331 6.85 10.39 18.27
C TYR A 331 6.17 9.02 18.24
N ASN A 332 6.96 7.97 18.07
CA ASN A 332 6.51 6.58 18.11
C ASN A 332 7.16 5.88 19.32
N SER A 333 6.33 5.28 20.17
CA SER A 333 6.76 4.36 21.23
C SER A 333 6.23 2.98 20.89
N TYR A 334 7.12 2.02 20.81
CA TYR A 334 6.82 0.64 20.46
C TYR A 334 7.39 -0.29 21.53
N LYS A 335 6.52 -1.12 22.11
CA LYS A 335 6.91 -2.17 23.05
C LYS A 335 6.49 -3.50 22.48
N ASP A 336 7.42 -4.41 22.43
CA ASP A 336 7.20 -5.75 21.89
C ASP A 336 7.67 -6.81 22.88
N ARG A 337 6.92 -7.89 22.92
CA ARG A 337 7.31 -9.14 23.56
C ARG A 337 6.96 -10.28 22.64
N SER A 338 7.95 -11.07 22.27
CA SER A 338 7.74 -12.27 21.46
C SER A 338 8.32 -13.49 22.15
N HIS A 339 7.62 -14.60 21.99
CA HIS A 339 8.08 -15.93 22.37
C HIS A 339 8.03 -16.79 21.13
N GLU A 340 9.20 -17.33 20.75
CA GLU A 340 9.37 -18.13 19.54
C GLU A 340 9.98 -19.49 19.88
N GLN A 341 9.46 -20.52 19.25
CA GLN A 341 9.91 -21.89 19.32
C GLN A 341 10.11 -22.37 17.89
N GLU A 342 11.35 -22.60 17.51
CA GLU A 342 11.71 -23.03 16.16
C GLU A 342 12.45 -24.34 16.19
N ALA A 343 12.11 -25.27 15.31
CA ALA A 343 12.92 -26.48 15.14
C ALA A 343 13.12 -26.79 13.66
N GLN A 344 14.25 -27.42 13.34
CA GLN A 344 14.63 -27.76 11.99
C GLN A 344 14.97 -29.23 11.89
N TRP A 345 14.56 -29.86 10.78
CA TRP A 345 14.78 -31.25 10.45
C TRP A 345 15.43 -31.40 9.08
N ASN A 346 16.24 -32.47 8.93
CA ASN A 346 16.59 -32.96 7.61
C ASN A 346 15.45 -33.87 7.11
N GLY A 347 14.86 -33.51 5.97
CA GLY A 347 13.75 -34.22 5.38
C GLY A 347 12.46 -33.42 5.37
N GLY A 348 11.44 -34.00 4.75
CA GLY A 348 10.09 -33.41 4.68
C GLY A 348 9.09 -34.24 5.50
N PHE A 349 8.00 -33.62 5.91
CA PHE A 349 6.89 -34.30 6.55
C PHE A 349 5.75 -34.56 5.55
N ALA A 350 5.05 -35.70 5.73
CA ALA A 350 3.97 -36.10 4.81
C ALA A 350 2.74 -35.21 4.90
N ASP A 351 2.54 -34.56 6.04
CA ASP A 351 1.46 -33.62 6.29
C ASP A 351 2.01 -32.24 6.74
N ASN A 352 1.17 -31.23 6.70
CA ASN A 352 1.51 -29.90 7.19
C ASN A 352 1.18 -29.76 8.69
N SER A 353 1.22 -30.83 9.43
CA SER A 353 0.95 -30.85 10.86
C SER A 353 2.11 -30.25 11.65
N PHE A 354 1.82 -29.51 12.69
CA PHE A 354 2.81 -29.01 13.66
C PHE A 354 3.09 -30.00 14.79
N SER A 355 2.49 -31.20 14.75
CA SER A 355 2.72 -32.27 15.74
C SER A 355 4.19 -32.61 15.98
N PRO A 356 5.08 -32.58 14.95
CA PRO A 356 6.52 -32.81 15.19
C PRO A 356 7.14 -31.78 16.13
N LEU A 357 6.81 -30.48 15.95
CA LEU A 357 7.28 -29.41 16.84
C LEU A 357 6.70 -29.56 18.24
N ASP A 358 5.38 -29.76 18.36
CA ASP A 358 4.70 -29.89 19.65
C ASP A 358 5.28 -31.06 20.46
N SER A 359 5.57 -32.18 19.81
CA SER A 359 6.14 -33.36 20.48
C SER A 359 7.62 -33.18 20.83
N LEU A 360 8.41 -32.46 20.00
CA LEU A 360 9.79 -32.12 20.32
C LEU A 360 9.85 -31.23 21.56
N LEU A 361 8.93 -30.28 21.71
CA LEU A 361 8.83 -29.42 22.88
C LEU A 361 8.51 -30.16 24.18
N HIS A 362 7.82 -31.30 24.10
CA HIS A 362 7.60 -32.20 25.25
C HIS A 362 8.81 -33.06 25.57
N HIS A 363 9.75 -33.26 24.61
CA HIS A 363 10.95 -34.10 24.74
C HIS A 363 12.23 -33.41 24.25
N PRO A 364 12.59 -32.23 24.78
CA PRO A 364 13.65 -31.39 24.17
C PRO A 364 15.05 -31.98 24.32
N THR A 365 15.29 -32.90 25.27
CA THR A 365 16.62 -33.49 25.55
C THR A 365 16.95 -34.69 24.70
N THR A 366 15.99 -35.40 24.17
CA THR A 366 16.17 -36.65 23.44
C THR A 366 16.02 -36.51 21.93
N GLY A 367 15.68 -35.33 21.46
CA GLY A 367 15.20 -35.17 20.09
C GLY A 367 13.84 -35.87 19.89
N TRP A 368 13.33 -35.80 18.70
CA TRP A 368 12.09 -36.48 18.34
C TRP A 368 12.35 -37.95 18.02
N PRO A 369 11.92 -38.91 18.86
CA PRO A 369 11.99 -40.31 18.51
C PRO A 369 10.80 -40.65 17.60
N LEU A 370 10.81 -40.21 16.37
CA LEU A 370 9.87 -40.79 15.39
C LEU A 370 10.33 -42.22 15.15
N ASN A 371 9.36 -43.12 15.08
CA ASN A 371 9.57 -44.53 14.74
C ASN A 371 10.18 -44.78 13.34
N SER A 372 10.61 -43.72 12.63
CA SER A 372 11.34 -43.77 11.38
C SER A 372 12.65 -42.97 11.51
N ALA A 373 13.76 -43.58 11.12
CA ALA A 373 15.10 -43.02 11.15
C ALA A 373 15.33 -41.70 10.36
N GLN A 374 14.28 -41.15 9.73
CA GLN A 374 14.36 -40.05 8.82
C GLN A 374 13.95 -38.70 9.43
N ALA A 375 13.45 -38.64 10.66
CA ALA A 375 12.82 -37.42 11.19
C ALA A 375 13.39 -36.98 12.54
N GLN A 376 14.70 -37.16 12.75
CA GLN A 376 15.36 -36.59 13.90
C GLN A 376 15.57 -35.09 13.67
N ALA A 377 15.16 -34.25 14.65
CA ALA A 377 15.44 -32.82 14.61
C ALA A 377 16.96 -32.55 14.58
N ASN A 378 17.34 -31.55 13.80
CA ASN A 378 18.75 -31.07 13.79
C ASN A 378 18.95 -30.05 14.90
N THR A 379 18.01 -29.12 15.03
CA THR A 379 18.11 -28.00 15.97
C THR A 379 16.76 -27.70 16.60
N LEU A 380 16.78 -27.18 17.81
CA LEU A 380 15.68 -26.54 18.49
C LEU A 380 16.18 -25.20 19.02
N MET A 381 15.46 -24.14 18.72
CA MET A 381 15.66 -22.81 19.28
C MET A 381 14.44 -22.43 20.13
N LEU A 382 14.71 -21.97 21.33
CA LEU A 382 13.76 -21.29 22.19
C LEU A 382 14.20 -19.83 22.31
N ASP A 383 13.28 -18.89 22.05
CA ASP A 383 13.57 -17.44 22.07
C ASP A 383 12.46 -16.71 22.84
N GLU A 384 12.85 -15.89 23.77
CA GLU A 384 11.98 -14.88 24.39
C GLU A 384 12.65 -13.53 24.21
N SER A 385 11.97 -12.59 23.57
CA SER A 385 12.49 -11.25 23.35
C SER A 385 11.57 -10.18 23.90
N LEU A 386 12.17 -9.11 24.43
CA LEU A 386 11.52 -7.88 24.86
C LEU A 386 12.18 -6.70 24.15
N SER A 387 11.42 -5.81 23.57
CA SER A 387 11.93 -4.57 22.99
C SER A 387 11.08 -3.37 23.47
N ASP A 388 11.76 -2.30 23.85
CA ASP A 388 11.15 -0.99 24.16
C ASP A 388 11.87 0.06 23.30
N LYS A 389 11.16 0.62 22.33
CA LYS A 389 11.70 1.54 21.33
C LYS A 389 10.97 2.84 21.34
N GLY A 390 11.70 3.94 21.44
CA GLY A 390 11.22 5.31 21.25
C GLY A 390 11.81 5.91 19.97
N THR A 391 11.00 6.52 19.14
CA THR A 391 11.48 7.18 17.92
C THR A 391 10.85 8.55 17.78
N HIS A 392 11.67 9.57 17.72
CA HIS A 392 11.30 10.94 17.39
C HIS A 392 11.65 11.22 15.94
N TYR A 393 10.72 11.78 15.19
CA TYR A 393 10.95 12.20 13.83
C TYR A 393 10.42 13.59 13.59
N THR A 394 11.24 14.45 13.03
CA THR A 394 10.84 15.77 12.57
C THR A 394 11.24 15.97 11.10
N GLN A 395 10.37 16.61 10.35
CA GLN A 395 10.59 16.91 8.95
C GLN A 395 10.13 18.33 8.65
N HIS A 396 10.91 19.05 7.88
CA HIS A 396 10.63 20.40 7.44
C HIS A 396 10.74 20.45 5.92
N TYR A 397 9.62 20.64 5.26
CA TYR A 397 9.55 20.84 3.82
C TYR A 397 9.30 22.30 3.52
N LEU A 398 10.14 22.90 2.66
CA LEU A 398 10.01 24.26 2.17
C LEU A 398 9.97 24.25 0.65
N TYR A 399 8.95 24.85 0.08
CA TYR A 399 8.87 25.11 -1.34
C TYR A 399 8.70 26.62 -1.56
N PHE A 400 9.59 27.20 -2.32
CA PHE A 400 9.57 28.60 -2.70
C PHE A 400 9.63 28.70 -4.22
N THR A 401 8.86 29.57 -4.83
CA THR A 401 8.99 29.87 -6.25
C THR A 401 8.79 31.35 -6.52
N GLN A 402 9.66 31.90 -7.34
CA GLN A 402 9.68 33.29 -7.78
C GLN A 402 9.67 33.34 -9.30
N ARG A 403 8.66 33.95 -9.88
CA ARG A 403 8.68 34.33 -11.27
C ARG A 403 9.60 35.58 -11.43
N LEU A 404 10.60 35.50 -12.33
CA LEU A 404 11.62 36.51 -12.49
C LEU A 404 11.29 37.55 -13.57
N SER A 405 10.46 37.16 -14.55
CA SER A 405 10.10 38.04 -15.66
C SER A 405 8.71 37.78 -16.21
N GLU A 406 8.15 38.66 -16.99
CA GLU A 406 6.87 38.49 -17.69
C GLU A 406 6.90 37.33 -18.68
N ASN A 407 8.07 36.98 -19.21
CA ASN A 407 8.29 35.86 -20.09
C ASN A 407 8.37 34.51 -19.38
N ASN A 408 7.91 34.41 -18.13
CA ASN A 408 7.84 33.19 -17.35
C ASN A 408 9.19 32.54 -16.95
N TRP A 409 10.28 33.26 -16.92
CA TRP A 409 11.46 32.80 -16.23
C TRP A 409 11.16 32.61 -14.75
N ARG A 410 11.55 31.50 -14.17
CA ARG A 410 11.27 31.18 -12.76
C ARG A 410 12.45 30.55 -12.07
N LEU A 411 12.63 30.95 -10.83
CA LEU A 411 13.51 30.28 -9.87
C LEU A 411 12.66 29.63 -8.81
N SER A 412 12.88 28.35 -8.58
CA SER A 412 12.20 27.62 -7.50
C SER A 412 13.23 26.92 -6.62
N LEU A 413 12.92 26.85 -5.34
CA LEU A 413 13.70 26.17 -4.32
C LEU A 413 12.79 25.15 -3.64
N MET A 414 13.22 23.91 -3.55
CA MET A 414 12.59 22.87 -2.75
C MET A 414 13.63 22.34 -1.78
N SER A 415 13.34 22.44 -0.50
CA SER A 415 14.22 21.96 0.57
C SER A 415 13.45 21.04 1.50
N ASN A 416 14.05 19.93 1.83
CA ASN A 416 13.54 18.99 2.81
C ASN A 416 14.64 18.67 3.81
N ILE A 417 14.34 18.81 5.10
CA ILE A 417 15.22 18.50 6.22
C ILE A 417 14.47 17.52 7.11
N GLY A 418 15.01 16.32 7.27
CA GLY A 418 14.50 15.30 8.15
C GLY A 418 15.52 14.98 9.24
N TYR A 419 15.05 14.77 10.44
CA TYR A 419 15.85 14.25 11.54
C TYR A 419 15.06 13.20 12.31
N ARG A 420 15.69 12.04 12.52
CA ARG A 420 15.13 10.96 13.31
C ARG A 420 16.12 10.61 14.42
N TYR A 421 15.59 10.48 15.62
CA TYR A 421 16.28 9.93 16.77
C TYR A 421 15.53 8.70 17.25
N GLY A 422 16.23 7.57 17.38
CA GLY A 422 15.70 6.33 17.91
C GLY A 422 16.50 5.88 19.11
N ASP A 423 15.81 5.42 20.15
CA ASP A 423 16.36 4.78 21.35
C ASP A 423 15.65 3.44 21.53
N GLU A 424 16.39 2.35 21.57
CA GLU A 424 15.86 0.98 21.65
C GLU A 424 16.62 0.19 22.72
N LYS A 425 15.90 -0.42 23.62
CA LYS A 425 16.40 -1.37 24.62
C LYS A 425 15.76 -2.72 24.33
N ALA A 426 16.58 -3.71 24.07
CA ALA A 426 16.12 -5.06 23.82
C ALA A 426 16.78 -6.07 24.75
N ASN A 427 16.02 -7.08 25.12
CA ASN A 427 16.49 -8.24 25.87
C ASN A 427 16.09 -9.47 25.08
N ASP A 428 17.08 -10.34 24.79
CA ASP A 428 16.89 -11.59 24.09
C ASP A 428 17.41 -12.73 24.95
N LEU A 429 16.53 -13.65 25.26
CA LEU A 429 16.90 -14.91 25.92
C LEU A 429 16.74 -16.03 24.89
N LYS A 430 17.85 -16.66 24.47
CA LYS A 430 17.85 -17.72 23.45
C LYS A 430 18.58 -18.94 23.94
N GLN A 431 18.02 -20.10 23.64
CA GLN A 431 18.68 -21.39 23.83
C GLN A 431 18.62 -22.17 22.52
N TYR A 432 19.82 -22.61 22.08
CA TYR A 432 19.95 -23.47 20.89
C TYR A 432 20.37 -24.87 21.32
N THR A 433 19.57 -25.86 20.98
CA THR A 433 19.90 -27.26 21.16
C THR A 433 20.19 -27.85 19.79
N GLN A 434 21.40 -28.47 19.62
CA GLN A 434 21.77 -29.21 18.42
C GLN A 434 21.74 -30.71 18.71
N TYR A 435 20.96 -31.43 17.87
CA TYR A 435 20.83 -32.88 17.97
C TYR A 435 21.78 -33.55 16.97
N GLN A 436 22.93 -34.05 17.43
CA GLN A 436 23.89 -34.74 16.58
C GLN A 436 23.68 -36.24 16.60
N THR A 437 23.81 -36.90 15.41
CA THR A 437 23.60 -38.35 15.24
C THR A 437 24.73 -39.23 15.73
N SER A 438 25.90 -38.68 16.09
CA SER A 438 27.06 -39.49 16.52
C SER A 438 28.12 -38.70 17.28
N GLN A 439 27.98 -38.61 18.55
CA GLN A 439 28.93 -38.07 19.55
C GLN A 439 28.57 -36.69 20.12
N ALA A 440 28.27 -36.74 21.35
CA ALA A 440 28.13 -35.77 22.39
C ALA A 440 29.14 -34.60 22.36
N SER A 441 28.76 -33.54 21.74
CA SER A 441 28.96 -32.23 22.31
C SER A 441 27.67 -31.48 22.05
N GLN A 442 26.70 -31.67 22.96
CA GLN A 442 25.62 -30.69 23.07
C GLN A 442 26.29 -29.39 23.52
N VAL A 443 26.62 -28.58 22.55
CA VAL A 443 26.80 -27.15 22.80
C VAL A 443 25.41 -26.57 22.73
N ASP A 444 24.72 -26.48 23.85
CA ASP A 444 23.49 -25.70 23.98
C ASP A 444 23.87 -24.27 24.35
N PRO A 445 24.20 -23.40 23.39
CA PRO A 445 24.53 -22.04 23.70
C PRO A 445 23.29 -21.34 24.22
N LEU A 446 23.32 -21.05 25.51
CA LEU A 446 22.35 -20.21 26.16
C LEU A 446 22.82 -18.76 26.07
N TYR A 447 21.99 -17.88 25.55
CA TYR A 447 22.25 -16.45 25.44
C TYR A 447 21.19 -15.67 26.19
N ASN A 448 21.61 -14.88 27.19
CA ASN A 448 20.79 -13.88 27.86
C ASN A 448 21.39 -12.51 27.53
N ARG A 449 20.89 -11.87 26.49
CA ARG A 449 21.44 -10.64 25.92
C ARG A 449 20.63 -9.45 26.33
N TYR A 450 21.30 -8.36 26.62
CA TYR A 450 20.74 -7.03 26.67
C TYR A 450 21.44 -6.16 25.64
N SER A 451 20.69 -5.38 24.88
CA SER A 451 21.24 -4.40 23.97
C SER A 451 20.56 -3.05 24.12
N HIS A 452 21.35 -2.00 23.96
CA HIS A 452 20.89 -0.62 23.91
C HIS A 452 21.38 -0.01 22.61
N THR A 453 20.45 0.38 21.75
CA THR A 453 20.75 0.96 20.43
C THR A 453 20.24 2.39 20.36
N ALA A 454 21.14 3.33 20.12
CA ALA A 454 20.82 4.71 19.80
C ALA A 454 21.04 4.97 18.32
N SER A 455 20.08 5.55 17.63
CA SER A 455 20.16 5.87 16.22
C SER A 455 19.86 7.33 15.93
N HIS A 456 20.61 7.93 15.01
CA HIS A 456 20.49 9.31 14.59
C HIS A 456 20.53 9.35 13.05
N ASP A 457 19.40 9.65 12.44
CA ASP A 457 19.31 9.79 10.99
C ASP A 457 19.09 11.26 10.64
N PHE A 458 19.85 11.76 9.70
CA PHE A 458 19.72 13.10 9.16
C PHE A 458 19.60 13.03 7.64
N ASP A 459 18.50 13.54 7.12
CA ASP A 459 18.20 13.61 5.70
C ASP A 459 18.07 15.08 5.30
N PHE A 460 18.88 15.51 4.37
CA PHE A 460 18.80 16.82 3.76
C PHE A 460 18.71 16.68 2.26
N SER A 461 17.71 17.28 1.64
CA SER A 461 17.65 17.43 0.19
C SER A 461 17.26 18.84 -0.19
N ASN A 462 17.98 19.40 -1.14
CA ASN A 462 17.76 20.73 -1.66
C ASN A 462 17.85 20.74 -3.17
N TYR A 463 16.84 21.28 -3.83
CA TYR A 463 16.77 21.38 -5.29
C TYR A 463 16.50 22.83 -5.69
N VAL A 464 17.33 23.35 -6.56
CA VAL A 464 17.15 24.64 -7.21
C VAL A 464 16.75 24.39 -8.64
N PHE A 465 15.61 24.93 -9.05
CA PHE A 465 15.08 24.82 -10.40
C PHE A 465 15.14 26.18 -11.09
N LEU A 466 15.68 26.21 -12.29
CA LEU A 466 15.57 27.34 -13.18
C LEU A 466 14.75 26.95 -14.40
N ASP A 467 13.56 27.51 -14.51
CA ASP A 467 12.68 27.34 -15.66
C ASP A 467 12.84 28.48 -16.62
N ALA A 468 13.15 28.16 -17.87
CA ALA A 468 13.31 29.11 -18.96
C ALA A 468 12.30 28.80 -20.08
N PRO A 469 11.46 29.73 -20.51
CA PRO A 469 10.67 29.57 -21.73
C PRO A 469 11.60 29.69 -22.93
N ILE A 470 11.47 28.75 -23.88
CA ILE A 470 12.26 28.74 -25.12
C ILE A 470 11.29 28.82 -26.30
N PRO A 471 11.51 29.76 -27.28
CA PRO A 471 10.70 29.83 -28.48
C PRO A 471 10.67 28.47 -29.22
N GLY A 472 9.46 27.97 -29.56
CA GLY A 472 9.27 26.68 -30.20
C GLY A 472 9.25 25.46 -29.26
N LEU A 473 9.62 25.64 -27.99
CA LEU A 473 9.49 24.69 -26.89
C LEU A 473 8.55 25.30 -25.86
N GLN A 474 7.99 24.47 -24.99
CA GLN A 474 7.20 24.99 -23.87
C GLN A 474 8.13 25.56 -22.79
N SER A 475 9.14 24.78 -22.38
CA SER A 475 10.12 25.19 -21.38
C SER A 475 11.37 24.32 -21.40
N PHE A 476 12.45 24.90 -20.93
CA PHE A 476 13.64 24.19 -20.46
C PHE A 476 13.74 24.36 -18.96
N ARG A 477 13.99 23.29 -18.23
CA ARG A 477 14.27 23.29 -16.81
C ARG A 477 15.68 22.77 -16.56
N PHE A 478 16.47 23.56 -15.89
CA PHE A 478 17.70 23.11 -15.26
C PHE A 478 17.45 22.90 -13.76
N THR A 479 17.92 21.80 -13.23
CA THR A 479 17.82 21.50 -11.79
C THR A 479 19.20 21.14 -11.26
N TYR A 480 19.61 21.84 -10.21
CA TYR A 480 20.72 21.42 -9.38
C TYR A 480 20.16 20.88 -8.06
N GLY A 481 20.54 19.67 -7.71
CA GLY A 481 20.13 18.99 -6.48
C GLY A 481 21.32 18.64 -5.60
N THR A 482 21.15 18.84 -4.30
CA THR A 482 22.08 18.33 -3.28
C THR A 482 21.27 17.44 -2.32
N GLN A 483 21.79 16.27 -2.04
CA GLN A 483 21.21 15.36 -1.05
C GLN A 483 22.32 14.86 -0.11
N ILE A 484 22.04 14.87 1.18
CA ILE A 484 22.91 14.34 2.24
C ILE A 484 22.06 13.43 3.10
N ASN A 485 22.44 12.16 3.13
CA ASN A 485 21.84 11.20 4.05
C ASN A 485 22.94 10.72 4.99
N ARG A 486 22.73 10.90 6.27
CA ARG A 486 23.62 10.45 7.34
C ARG A 486 22.81 9.61 8.31
N SER A 487 23.21 8.36 8.48
CA SER A 487 22.64 7.46 9.48
C SER A 487 23.75 6.98 10.41
N HIS A 488 23.60 7.20 11.70
CA HIS A 488 24.55 6.77 12.71
C HIS A 488 23.80 5.92 13.75
N SER A 489 24.23 4.71 13.93
CA SER A 489 23.66 3.75 14.90
C SER A 489 24.76 3.22 15.79
N ILE A 490 24.56 3.35 17.07
CA ILE A 490 25.45 2.80 18.10
C ILE A 490 24.65 1.75 18.88
N ALA A 491 25.10 0.52 18.85
CA ALA A 491 24.52 -0.59 19.60
C ALA A 491 25.53 -1.13 20.59
N ASP A 492 25.25 -0.97 21.87
CA ASP A 492 25.98 -1.62 22.96
C ASP A 492 25.25 -2.92 23.31
N ALA A 493 25.98 -4.05 23.27
CA ALA A 493 25.41 -5.35 23.54
C ALA A 493 26.15 -6.06 24.69
N TYR A 494 25.37 -6.75 25.49
CA TYR A 494 25.85 -7.40 26.71
C TYR A 494 25.27 -8.81 26.84
N ARG A 495 26.09 -9.75 27.28
CA ARG A 495 25.72 -11.14 27.59
C ARG A 495 25.62 -11.30 29.10
N LEU A 496 24.40 -11.23 29.62
CA LEU A 496 24.16 -11.24 31.07
C LEU A 496 24.47 -12.59 31.71
N GLU A 497 24.46 -13.70 30.96
CA GLU A 497 24.86 -15.01 31.44
C GLU A 497 26.35 -15.08 31.82
N ARG A 498 27.21 -14.16 31.34
CA ARG A 498 28.62 -14.06 31.74
C ARG A 498 28.85 -13.55 33.16
N LEU A 499 27.83 -12.95 33.76
CA LEU A 499 27.93 -12.42 35.14
C LEU A 499 27.88 -13.53 36.19
N GLY A 500 27.68 -14.76 35.78
CA GLY A 500 27.57 -15.87 36.69
C GLY A 500 26.18 -16.05 37.30
N GLY A 501 25.91 -17.20 37.84
CA GLY A 501 24.65 -17.59 38.46
C GLY A 501 24.49 -19.10 38.44
N SER A 502 23.50 -19.60 39.18
CA SER A 502 23.16 -21.02 39.23
C SER A 502 22.20 -21.43 38.08
N PHE A 503 21.96 -20.57 37.13
CA PHE A 503 21.04 -20.80 36.01
C PHE A 503 21.75 -21.54 34.86
N SER A 504 21.19 -22.65 34.43
CA SER A 504 21.79 -23.49 33.40
C SER A 504 20.90 -23.73 32.17
N ASN A 505 19.67 -23.28 32.21
CA ASN A 505 18.73 -23.49 31.11
C ASN A 505 17.82 -22.29 30.90
N PHE A 506 17.09 -22.28 29.80
CA PHE A 506 16.18 -21.22 29.36
C PHE A 506 15.15 -20.85 30.42
N ASN A 507 14.52 -21.86 31.04
CA ASN A 507 13.42 -21.63 31.99
C ASN A 507 13.88 -20.96 33.30
N ASP A 508 15.16 -21.12 33.68
CA ASP A 508 15.71 -20.48 34.87
C ASP A 508 15.87 -18.98 34.68
N TYR A 509 16.21 -18.52 33.47
CA TYR A 509 16.35 -17.11 33.11
C TYR A 509 15.05 -16.43 32.72
N LEU A 510 14.04 -17.18 32.25
CA LEU A 510 12.78 -16.64 31.73
C LEU A 510 12.08 -15.65 32.70
N PRO A 511 12.04 -15.87 34.05
CA PRO A 511 11.46 -14.90 34.98
C PRO A 511 12.25 -13.61 35.13
N LEU A 512 13.54 -13.62 34.75
CA LEU A 512 14.47 -12.51 34.93
C LEU A 512 14.64 -11.65 33.68
N ILE A 513 14.05 -12.04 32.57
CA ILE A 513 14.20 -11.29 31.31
C ILE A 513 13.70 -9.83 31.49
N GLY A 514 14.46 -8.87 31.00
CA GLY A 514 14.19 -7.45 31.16
C GLY A 514 14.68 -6.86 32.48
N THR A 515 15.26 -7.66 33.39
CA THR A 515 15.90 -7.16 34.60
C THR A 515 17.38 -6.95 34.36
N LEU A 516 17.91 -5.79 34.76
CA LEU A 516 19.34 -5.48 34.64
C LEU A 516 20.02 -5.60 36.00
N PRO A 517 21.32 -6.00 36.00
CA PRO A 517 22.10 -6.03 37.24
C PRO A 517 22.19 -4.66 37.93
N THR A 518 22.18 -4.66 39.25
CA THR A 518 22.30 -3.43 40.07
C THR A 518 23.73 -3.10 40.45
N GLU A 519 24.66 -4.06 40.22
CA GLU A 519 26.07 -3.90 40.56
C GLU A 519 26.76 -2.92 39.62
N ALA A 520 27.58 -2.03 40.12
CA ALA A 520 28.34 -1.09 39.31
C ALA A 520 29.41 -1.84 38.48
N GLY A 521 29.54 -1.49 37.19
CA GLY A 521 30.60 -2.04 36.32
C GLY A 521 30.30 -3.39 35.68
N TRP A 522 29.09 -3.95 35.84
CA TRP A 522 28.68 -5.20 35.21
C TRP A 522 28.86 -5.17 33.68
N GLN A 523 28.74 -3.99 33.06
CA GLN A 523 28.86 -3.80 31.60
C GLN A 523 30.22 -4.28 31.09
N ALA A 524 31.30 -4.05 31.79
CA ALA A 524 32.64 -4.46 31.37
C ALA A 524 32.77 -5.98 31.29
N THR A 525 32.20 -6.74 32.23
CA THR A 525 32.23 -8.20 32.26
C THR A 525 31.27 -8.82 31.25
N ALA A 526 30.11 -8.19 31.07
CA ALA A 526 29.04 -8.71 30.24
C ALA A 526 29.15 -8.29 28.76
N ARG A 527 30.04 -7.38 28.37
CA ARG A 527 30.15 -6.87 27.00
C ARG A 527 30.22 -8.02 25.96
N ASP A 528 29.37 -7.89 24.93
CA ASP A 528 29.36 -8.81 23.79
C ASP A 528 29.99 -8.15 22.55
N PRO A 529 31.27 -8.42 22.24
CA PRO A 529 31.95 -7.79 21.12
C PRO A 529 31.37 -8.23 19.75
N GLU A 530 30.72 -9.39 19.66
CA GLU A 530 30.12 -9.88 18.42
C GLU A 530 28.90 -9.06 17.97
N LEU A 531 28.20 -8.43 18.91
CA LEU A 531 27.00 -7.64 18.64
C LEU A 531 27.15 -6.15 18.93
N THR A 532 28.23 -5.73 19.65
CA THR A 532 28.52 -4.30 19.84
C THR A 532 28.95 -3.70 18.51
N LEU A 533 28.23 -2.65 18.06
CA LEU A 533 28.39 -2.07 16.75
C LEU A 533 28.28 -0.55 16.80
N ASP A 534 29.24 0.16 16.21
CA ASP A 534 29.15 1.57 15.86
C ASP A 534 29.22 1.69 14.34
N GLN A 535 28.10 2.13 13.73
CA GLN A 535 27.95 2.19 12.28
C GLN A 535 27.51 3.59 11.86
N LEU A 536 28.35 4.26 11.08
CA LEU A 536 28.01 5.52 10.41
C LEU A 536 27.97 5.33 8.90
N THR A 537 26.81 5.57 8.32
CA THR A 537 26.64 5.65 6.87
C THR A 537 26.44 7.09 6.44
N LEU A 538 27.21 7.55 5.48
CA LEU A 538 27.10 8.87 4.88
C LEU A 538 27.00 8.75 3.36
N SER A 539 25.96 9.34 2.78
CA SER A 539 25.81 9.50 1.34
C SER A 539 25.64 10.97 1.01
N ARG A 540 26.50 11.51 0.15
CA ARG A 540 26.40 12.87 -0.39
C ARG A 540 26.22 12.78 -1.89
N GLN A 541 25.23 13.49 -2.41
CA GLN A 541 24.89 13.44 -3.80
C GLN A 541 24.74 14.85 -4.36
N HIS A 542 25.27 15.09 -5.56
CA HIS A 542 25.06 16.30 -6.33
C HIS A 542 24.49 15.91 -7.69
N SER A 543 23.29 16.33 -7.98
CA SER A 543 22.59 15.99 -9.22
C SER A 543 22.43 17.22 -10.12
N PHE A 544 22.67 17.00 -11.39
CA PHE A 544 22.50 17.99 -12.47
C PHE A 544 21.47 17.39 -13.43
N GLN A 545 20.31 18.01 -13.51
CA GLN A 545 19.22 17.54 -14.36
C GLN A 545 18.83 18.61 -15.36
N ASN A 546 18.62 18.20 -16.59
CA ASN A 546 18.06 19.01 -17.66
C ASN A 546 16.76 18.37 -18.16
N ASN A 547 15.69 19.16 -18.26
CA ASN A 547 14.42 18.75 -18.86
C ASN A 547 14.08 19.68 -20.01
N LEU A 548 13.78 19.12 -21.18
CA LEU A 548 13.24 19.82 -22.33
C LEU A 548 11.78 19.41 -22.51
N ILE A 549 10.87 20.35 -22.38
CA ILE A 549 9.44 20.11 -22.55
C ILE A 549 8.97 20.81 -23.84
N PHE A 550 8.48 19.99 -24.76
CA PHE A 550 7.87 20.43 -26.01
C PHE A 550 6.38 20.15 -25.98
N LYS A 551 5.55 21.12 -26.36
CA LYS A 551 4.10 20.95 -26.42
C LYS A 551 3.54 21.60 -27.69
N LYS A 552 2.86 20.81 -28.54
CA LYS A 552 2.23 21.31 -29.76
C LYS A 552 1.04 20.43 -30.15
N LYS A 553 -0.14 21.02 -30.37
CA LYS A 553 -1.34 20.35 -30.90
C LYS A 553 -1.64 19.00 -30.23
N GLY A 554 -1.75 18.97 -28.89
CA GLY A 554 -2.04 17.75 -28.15
C GLY A 554 -0.83 16.84 -27.86
N LEU A 555 0.31 17.07 -28.52
CA LEU A 555 1.56 16.36 -28.24
C LEU A 555 2.34 17.06 -27.12
N THR A 556 2.69 16.35 -26.09
CA THR A 556 3.67 16.74 -25.06
C THR A 556 4.82 15.75 -25.11
N LEU A 557 6.04 16.26 -25.20
CA LEU A 557 7.29 15.51 -25.14
C LEU A 557 8.12 16.06 -24.00
N ASP A 558 8.55 15.21 -23.07
CA ASP A 558 9.47 15.55 -21.98
C ASP A 558 10.72 14.67 -22.10
N LEU A 559 11.85 15.32 -22.33
CA LEU A 559 13.18 14.72 -22.35
C LEU A 559 13.91 15.13 -21.09
N SER A 560 14.27 14.18 -20.25
CA SER A 560 15.03 14.41 -19.03
C SER A 560 16.37 13.67 -19.05
N ASN A 561 17.38 14.35 -18.58
CA ASN A 561 18.73 13.80 -18.41
C ASN A 561 19.23 14.22 -17.03
N THR A 562 19.63 13.27 -16.21
CA THR A 562 20.20 13.54 -14.88
C THR A 562 21.52 12.82 -14.73
N TYR A 563 22.52 13.56 -14.30
CA TYR A 563 23.82 13.03 -13.86
C TYR A 563 23.99 13.33 -12.39
N THR A 564 24.28 12.30 -11.58
CA THR A 564 24.44 12.43 -10.14
C THR A 564 25.84 11.97 -9.73
N LEU A 565 26.60 12.86 -9.12
CA LEU A 565 27.84 12.54 -8.43
C LEU A 565 27.48 12.05 -7.03
N VAL A 566 27.95 10.88 -6.67
CA VAL A 566 27.68 10.24 -5.38
C VAL A 566 29.00 9.97 -4.67
N TYR A 567 29.06 10.38 -3.42
CA TYR A 567 30.07 10.01 -2.46
C TYR A 567 29.41 9.25 -1.33
N ASP A 568 29.70 7.95 -1.22
CA ASP A 568 29.27 7.09 -0.14
C ASP A 568 30.44 6.77 0.77
N ARG A 569 30.23 6.79 2.09
CA ARG A 569 31.20 6.37 3.11
C ARG A 569 30.46 5.55 4.18
N LEU A 570 31.06 4.48 4.58
CA LEU A 570 30.65 3.67 5.72
C LEU A 570 31.78 3.63 6.73
N GLU A 571 31.49 3.91 7.99
CA GLU A 571 32.34 3.60 9.13
C GLU A 571 31.68 2.45 9.86
N TYR A 572 32.37 1.35 9.98
CA TYR A 572 31.84 0.11 10.56
C TYR A 572 32.84 -0.42 11.59
N VAL A 573 32.51 -0.23 12.84
CA VAL A 573 33.30 -0.66 13.99
C VAL A 573 32.49 -1.69 14.76
N LYS A 574 32.89 -2.94 14.66
CA LYS A 574 32.18 -4.07 15.30
C LYS A 574 33.05 -4.67 16.38
N GLY A 575 32.67 -4.47 17.64
CA GLY A 575 33.32 -5.07 18.79
C GLY A 575 34.84 -4.90 18.80
N ASP A 576 35.53 -6.04 18.78
CA ASP A 576 37.00 -6.12 18.83
C ASP A 576 37.61 -6.36 17.45
N TYR A 577 36.84 -6.38 16.36
CA TYR A 577 37.35 -6.49 14.99
C TYR A 577 38.00 -5.19 14.52
N ASP A 578 38.91 -5.31 13.55
CA ASP A 578 39.52 -4.13 12.93
C ASP A 578 38.44 -3.25 12.27
N PRO A 579 38.45 -1.93 12.54
CA PRO A 579 37.49 -1.01 11.97
C PRO A 579 37.55 -0.97 10.42
N LEU A 580 36.39 -0.97 9.78
CA LEU A 580 36.27 -0.87 8.32
C LEU A 580 35.75 0.49 7.90
N TYR A 581 36.40 1.10 6.90
CA TYR A 581 36.08 2.45 6.41
C TYR A 581 35.90 2.49 4.88
N PRO A 582 35.07 1.61 4.27
CA PRO A 582 34.88 1.65 2.84
C PRO A 582 34.25 2.97 2.39
N SER A 583 34.76 3.50 1.28
CA SER A 583 34.19 4.68 0.62
C SER A 583 34.16 4.49 -0.89
N ARG A 584 33.23 5.17 -1.53
CA ARG A 584 33.05 5.08 -2.97
C ARG A 584 32.67 6.42 -3.57
N HIS A 585 33.37 6.80 -4.64
CA HIS A 585 32.95 7.86 -5.55
C HIS A 585 32.35 7.23 -6.80
N SER A 586 31.16 7.68 -7.20
CA SER A 586 30.51 7.13 -8.39
C SER A 586 29.66 8.18 -9.10
N GLY A 587 29.55 8.03 -10.43
CA GLY A 587 28.56 8.74 -11.22
C GLY A 587 27.35 7.85 -11.48
N LEU A 588 26.15 8.33 -11.21
CA LEU A 588 24.90 7.71 -11.58
C LEU A 588 24.24 8.50 -12.71
N TYR A 589 23.64 7.78 -13.62
CA TYR A 589 23.01 8.36 -14.79
C TYR A 589 21.55 7.98 -14.89
N ARG A 590 20.69 8.95 -15.24
CA ARG A 590 19.28 8.70 -15.55
C ARG A 590 18.91 9.45 -16.82
N LEU A 591 18.29 8.74 -17.75
CA LEU A 591 17.69 9.28 -18.96
C LEU A 591 16.20 8.96 -18.95
N GLY A 592 15.35 9.96 -19.21
CA GLY A 592 13.90 9.81 -19.32
C GLY A 592 13.39 10.44 -20.59
N LEU A 593 12.49 9.72 -21.28
CA LEU A 593 11.69 10.21 -22.38
C LEU A 593 10.23 9.92 -22.06
N ASN A 594 9.41 10.96 -21.94
CA ASN A 594 7.97 10.82 -21.76
C ASN A 594 7.25 11.52 -22.90
N THR A 595 6.31 10.84 -23.52
CA THR A 595 5.49 11.37 -24.59
C THR A 595 4.03 11.17 -24.27
N ARG A 596 3.23 12.21 -24.43
CA ARG A 596 1.76 12.15 -24.32
C ARG A 596 1.14 12.80 -25.55
N TYR A 597 0.32 12.07 -26.27
CA TYR A 597 -0.47 12.60 -27.35
C TYR A 597 -1.95 12.46 -27.03
N GLU A 598 -2.64 13.57 -26.94
CA GLU A 598 -4.04 13.66 -26.50
C GLU A 598 -4.90 14.30 -27.59
N THR A 599 -6.01 13.65 -27.90
CA THR A 599 -7.02 14.14 -28.83
C THR A 599 -8.42 13.89 -28.28
N ASP A 600 -9.37 14.78 -28.55
CA ASP A 600 -10.76 14.65 -28.11
C ASP A 600 -11.49 13.45 -28.79
N SER A 601 -11.04 13.02 -29.95
CA SER A 601 -11.73 12.00 -30.77
C SER A 601 -11.16 10.61 -30.68
N ILE A 602 -9.84 10.48 -30.49
CA ILE A 602 -9.13 9.19 -30.54
C ILE A 602 -8.70 8.76 -29.14
N GLY A 603 -8.56 9.69 -28.19
CA GLY A 603 -8.10 9.41 -26.85
C GLY A 603 -6.65 9.84 -26.60
N THR A 604 -6.02 9.24 -25.60
CA THR A 604 -4.68 9.60 -25.12
C THR A 604 -3.72 8.43 -25.35
N PHE A 605 -2.60 8.71 -26.00
CA PHE A 605 -1.47 7.80 -26.16
C PHE A 605 -0.33 8.29 -25.27
N THR A 606 0.33 7.37 -24.57
CA THR A 606 1.51 7.64 -23.77
C THR A 606 2.63 6.69 -24.14
N PHE A 607 3.83 7.19 -24.17
CA PHE A 607 5.06 6.40 -24.26
C PHE A 607 6.04 6.94 -23.24
N SER A 608 6.69 6.06 -22.48
CA SER A 608 7.79 6.44 -21.61
C SER A 608 8.95 5.46 -21.76
N TYR A 609 10.16 5.98 -21.70
CA TYR A 609 11.38 5.21 -21.59
C TYR A 609 12.24 5.82 -20.51
N ASN A 610 12.71 4.98 -19.58
CA ASN A 610 13.59 5.37 -18.50
C ASN A 610 14.79 4.42 -18.44
N TYR A 611 15.96 4.99 -18.43
CA TYR A 611 17.21 4.29 -18.11
C TYR A 611 17.80 4.91 -16.85
N TYR A 612 18.23 4.07 -15.90
CA TYR A 612 18.95 4.56 -14.73
C TYR A 612 19.91 3.52 -14.19
N THR A 613 20.92 4.03 -13.45
CA THR A 613 21.92 3.22 -12.75
C THR A 613 21.78 3.41 -11.25
N SER A 614 22.12 2.38 -10.47
CA SER A 614 22.16 2.43 -9.01
C SER A 614 23.31 1.63 -8.45
N ASN A 615 23.92 2.13 -7.38
CA ASN A 615 24.97 1.39 -6.66
C ASN A 615 24.35 0.40 -5.67
N PRO A 616 24.99 -0.75 -5.39
CA PRO A 616 24.68 -1.54 -4.21
C PRO A 616 25.02 -0.73 -2.94
N PRO A 617 24.27 -0.88 -1.84
CA PRO A 617 24.62 -0.30 -0.55
C PRO A 617 26.01 -0.74 -0.08
N LEU A 618 26.81 0.16 0.53
CA LEU A 618 28.15 -0.19 1.03
C LEU A 618 28.12 -1.30 2.09
N LEU A 619 27.07 -1.33 2.91
CA LEU A 619 26.89 -2.39 3.92
C LEU A 619 26.83 -3.78 3.30
N GLN A 620 26.34 -3.94 2.06
CA GLN A 620 26.34 -5.23 1.36
C GLN A 620 27.75 -5.65 0.87
N THR A 621 28.75 -4.79 1.00
CA THR A 621 30.14 -5.10 0.63
C THR A 621 30.99 -5.55 1.82
N ILE A 622 30.46 -5.52 3.05
CA ILE A 622 31.15 -5.92 4.27
C ILE A 622 31.22 -7.43 4.36
N THR A 623 32.43 -7.97 4.49
CA THR A 623 32.70 -9.43 4.54
C THR A 623 32.57 -10.02 5.94
N LEU A 624 32.46 -9.19 6.99
CA LEU A 624 32.25 -9.68 8.35
C LEU A 624 30.88 -10.32 8.49
N PRO A 625 30.77 -11.53 9.04
CA PRO A 625 29.48 -12.18 9.21
C PRO A 625 28.61 -11.45 10.24
N ASP A 626 27.33 -11.42 9.99
CA ASP A 626 26.34 -11.06 10.99
C ASP A 626 26.07 -12.28 11.88
N MET A 627 26.45 -12.16 13.17
CA MET A 627 26.33 -13.20 14.18
C MET A 627 25.09 -13.04 15.07
N SER A 628 24.16 -12.19 14.71
CA SER A 628 22.91 -11.98 15.47
C SER A 628 22.09 -13.27 15.57
N ASN A 629 22.10 -14.07 14.51
CA ASN A 629 21.55 -15.43 14.49
C ASN A 629 22.62 -16.41 13.99
N PRO A 630 23.17 -17.28 14.85
CA PRO A 630 24.24 -18.19 14.47
C PRO A 630 23.84 -19.30 13.48
N LEU A 631 22.52 -19.53 13.29
CA LEU A 631 22.00 -20.46 12.27
C LEU A 631 21.89 -19.82 10.88
N TYR A 632 21.97 -18.48 10.77
CA TYR A 632 21.82 -17.74 9.52
C TYR A 632 22.91 -16.69 9.38
N LEU A 633 24.00 -17.05 8.72
CA LEU A 633 25.13 -16.15 8.51
C LEU A 633 24.97 -15.40 7.19
N SER A 634 25.06 -14.09 7.22
CA SER A 634 25.01 -13.25 6.03
C SER A 634 26.37 -12.59 5.77
N LEU A 635 26.90 -12.80 4.57
CA LEU A 635 28.16 -12.24 4.11
C LEU A 635 27.90 -11.21 3.01
N GLY A 636 28.58 -10.08 3.09
CA GLY A 636 28.64 -9.12 2.00
C GLY A 636 29.67 -9.50 0.96
N ASN A 637 29.65 -8.77 -0.17
CA ASN A 637 30.57 -9.00 -1.28
C ASN A 637 31.11 -7.67 -1.79
N PRO A 638 32.43 -7.39 -1.68
CA PRO A 638 33.04 -6.14 -2.14
C PRO A 638 33.02 -5.97 -3.66
N ASP A 639 32.88 -7.07 -4.42
CA ASP A 639 32.93 -7.08 -5.89
C ASP A 639 31.57 -6.78 -6.54
N LEU A 640 30.55 -6.36 -5.76
CA LEU A 640 29.23 -6.01 -6.28
C LEU A 640 29.27 -4.86 -7.26
N LYS A 641 28.69 -5.07 -8.45
CA LYS A 641 28.67 -4.12 -9.56
C LYS A 641 27.41 -3.25 -9.53
N LYS A 642 27.53 -2.09 -10.15
CA LYS A 642 26.44 -1.17 -10.40
C LYS A 642 25.33 -1.84 -11.23
N ARG A 643 24.07 -1.69 -10.79
CA ARG A 643 22.88 -2.14 -11.52
C ARG A 643 22.48 -1.14 -12.60
N HIS A 644 22.05 -1.65 -13.75
CA HIS A 644 21.50 -0.89 -14.88
C HIS A 644 20.05 -1.32 -15.10
N VAL A 645 19.16 -0.37 -15.24
CA VAL A 645 17.73 -0.63 -15.45
C VAL A 645 17.23 0.13 -16.66
N HIS A 646 16.56 -0.58 -17.57
CA HIS A 646 15.84 -0.06 -18.72
C HIS A 646 14.36 -0.36 -18.55
N ALA A 647 13.51 0.65 -18.57
CA ALA A 647 12.07 0.50 -18.46
C ALA A 647 11.39 1.27 -19.59
N ALA A 648 10.59 0.58 -20.40
CA ALA A 648 9.79 1.17 -21.46
C ALA A 648 8.31 0.88 -21.23
N SER A 649 7.44 1.87 -21.40
CA SER A 649 5.99 1.64 -21.32
C SER A 649 5.26 2.38 -22.43
N VAL A 650 4.19 1.73 -22.92
CA VAL A 650 3.24 2.27 -23.89
C VAL A 650 1.86 2.17 -23.28
N GLY A 651 1.10 3.25 -23.36
CA GLY A 651 -0.27 3.27 -22.85
C GLY A 651 -1.23 3.90 -23.86
N TYR A 652 -2.45 3.41 -23.86
CA TYR A 652 -3.55 3.99 -24.59
C TYR A 652 -4.79 4.07 -23.69
N GLN A 653 -5.49 5.18 -23.72
CA GLN A 653 -6.73 5.39 -22.97
C GLN A 653 -7.72 6.17 -23.82
N VAL A 654 -8.97 5.71 -23.86
CA VAL A 654 -10.06 6.42 -24.52
C VAL A 654 -11.31 6.41 -23.68
N ASN A 655 -11.94 7.58 -23.60
CA ASN A 655 -13.27 7.77 -23.03
C ASN A 655 -14.27 7.89 -24.18
N MET A 656 -15.14 6.91 -24.29
CA MET A 656 -16.15 6.85 -25.35
C MET A 656 -17.47 7.45 -24.85
N LYS A 657 -18.37 7.74 -25.78
CA LYS A 657 -19.71 8.20 -25.47
C LYS A 657 -20.45 7.22 -24.55
N HIS A 658 -21.41 7.73 -23.77
CA HIS A 658 -22.23 6.96 -22.83
C HIS A 658 -21.48 6.34 -21.66
N GLY A 659 -20.37 6.94 -21.21
CA GLY A 659 -19.62 6.50 -20.02
C GLY A 659 -18.77 5.24 -20.21
N ARG A 660 -18.55 4.82 -21.43
CA ARG A 660 -17.65 3.71 -21.74
C ARG A 660 -16.18 4.14 -21.66
N MET A 661 -15.35 3.31 -21.09
CA MET A 661 -13.92 3.56 -20.97
C MET A 661 -13.15 2.32 -21.39
N PHE A 662 -12.06 2.54 -22.09
CA PHE A 662 -11.06 1.51 -22.39
C PHE A 662 -9.67 2.07 -22.14
N SER A 663 -8.81 1.28 -21.48
CA SER A 663 -7.38 1.57 -21.39
C SER A 663 -6.56 0.30 -21.48
N MET A 664 -5.40 0.41 -22.10
CA MET A 664 -4.39 -0.63 -22.13
C MET A 664 -3.01 -0.05 -21.91
N GLY A 665 -2.15 -0.85 -21.31
CA GLY A 665 -0.75 -0.50 -21.07
C GLY A 665 0.15 -1.71 -21.28
N HIS A 666 1.37 -1.46 -21.71
CA HIS A 666 2.44 -2.44 -21.83
C HIS A 666 3.68 -1.87 -21.17
N THR A 667 4.24 -2.60 -20.22
CA THR A 667 5.49 -2.22 -19.58
C THR A 667 6.52 -3.33 -19.79
N PHE A 668 7.69 -2.94 -20.23
CA PHE A 668 8.86 -3.81 -20.34
C PHE A 668 9.99 -3.25 -19.50
N THR A 669 10.58 -4.08 -18.64
CA THR A 669 11.72 -3.71 -17.80
C THR A 669 12.83 -4.75 -17.98
N PHE A 670 14.03 -4.28 -18.23
CA PHE A 670 15.25 -5.08 -18.23
C PHE A 670 16.21 -4.52 -17.19
N GLN A 671 16.83 -5.41 -16.42
CA GLN A 671 17.85 -5.03 -15.42
C GLN A 671 19.07 -5.94 -15.58
N ASP A 672 20.22 -5.31 -15.58
CA ASP A 672 21.51 -5.98 -15.59
C ASP A 672 22.25 -5.76 -14.27
N ASN A 673 23.12 -6.70 -13.90
CA ASN A 673 23.83 -6.70 -12.62
C ASN A 673 22.91 -6.65 -11.39
N GLU A 674 21.73 -7.25 -11.47
CA GLU A 674 20.83 -7.39 -10.33
C GLU A 674 21.56 -8.13 -9.19
N VAL A 675 21.44 -7.61 -7.95
CA VAL A 675 22.01 -8.27 -6.78
C VAL A 675 21.03 -9.31 -6.27
N THR A 676 21.50 -10.53 -6.14
CA THR A 676 20.74 -11.66 -5.57
C THR A 676 21.53 -12.31 -4.43
N THR A 677 20.93 -13.33 -3.83
CA THR A 677 21.52 -14.11 -2.76
C THR A 677 21.88 -15.49 -3.27
N ARG A 678 23.10 -15.94 -2.97
CA ARG A 678 23.57 -17.33 -3.12
C ARG A 678 23.63 -17.94 -1.73
N SER A 679 22.99 -19.09 -1.52
CA SER A 679 22.86 -19.71 -0.21
C SER A 679 23.51 -21.09 -0.20
N ARG A 680 24.16 -21.42 0.93
CA ARG A 680 24.69 -22.75 1.23
C ARG A 680 24.14 -23.21 2.58
N PHE A 681 23.64 -24.41 2.63
CA PHE A 681 23.15 -25.06 3.84
C PHE A 681 24.08 -26.16 4.32
N ASP A 682 24.49 -26.10 5.56
CA ASP A 682 25.26 -27.15 6.20
C ASP A 682 24.33 -28.12 6.95
N LYS A 683 24.22 -29.35 6.44
CA LYS A 683 23.33 -30.38 6.99
C LYS A 683 23.76 -30.89 8.38
N LEU A 684 25.03 -30.73 8.75
CA LEU A 684 25.54 -31.19 10.05
C LEU A 684 25.20 -30.19 11.16
N THR A 685 25.39 -28.90 10.87
CA THR A 685 25.21 -27.83 11.87
C THR A 685 23.83 -27.14 11.78
N GLY A 686 23.09 -27.34 10.67
CA GLY A 686 21.85 -26.61 10.39
C GLY A 686 22.08 -25.15 9.99
N VAL A 687 23.34 -24.73 9.79
CA VAL A 687 23.68 -23.33 9.47
C VAL A 687 23.44 -23.04 8.00
N THR A 688 22.75 -21.96 7.72
CA THR A 688 22.59 -21.39 6.38
C THR A 688 23.55 -20.20 6.22
N ILE A 689 24.44 -20.25 5.25
CA ILE A 689 25.34 -19.16 4.88
C ILE A 689 24.82 -18.52 3.61
N THR A 690 24.61 -17.22 3.61
CA THR A 690 24.13 -16.43 2.47
C THR A 690 25.20 -15.42 2.05
N GLU A 691 25.37 -15.26 0.75
CA GLU A 691 26.29 -14.30 0.14
C GLU A 691 25.57 -13.47 -0.91
N ARG A 692 25.91 -12.18 -1.01
CA ARG A 692 25.38 -11.30 -2.06
C ARG A 692 26.22 -11.43 -3.33
N VAL A 693 25.55 -11.63 -4.49
CA VAL A 693 26.21 -11.76 -5.79
C VAL A 693 25.41 -11.02 -6.87
N ASN A 694 26.08 -10.58 -7.93
CA ASN A 694 25.38 -10.09 -9.11
C ASN A 694 24.90 -11.26 -9.98
N LEU A 695 23.65 -11.19 -10.44
CA LEU A 695 23.12 -12.15 -11.43
C LEU A 695 23.81 -11.95 -12.78
N PRO A 696 24.38 -12.99 -13.39
CA PRO A 696 24.87 -12.92 -14.75
C PRO A 696 23.69 -12.85 -15.74
N LYS A 697 23.84 -12.10 -16.85
CA LYS A 697 22.87 -11.94 -17.96
C LYS A 697 21.56 -11.23 -17.61
N GLY A 698 21.44 -10.61 -16.45
CA GLY A 698 20.28 -9.81 -16.08
C GLY A 698 18.93 -10.54 -16.02
N SER A 699 17.90 -9.79 -15.76
CA SER A 699 16.50 -10.24 -15.75
C SER A 699 15.60 -9.28 -16.51
N TRP A 700 14.45 -9.74 -16.99
CA TRP A 700 13.47 -8.88 -17.62
C TRP A 700 12.04 -9.24 -17.21
N ASN A 701 11.19 -8.24 -17.23
CA ASN A 701 9.77 -8.34 -16.96
C ASN A 701 8.98 -7.66 -18.08
N TYR A 702 7.90 -8.31 -18.50
CA TYR A 702 6.92 -7.75 -19.42
C TYR A 702 5.53 -7.83 -18.80
N SER A 703 4.87 -6.68 -18.64
CA SER A 703 3.61 -6.57 -17.90
C SER A 703 2.58 -5.77 -18.72
N PRO A 704 1.76 -6.43 -19.57
CA PRO A 704 0.59 -5.83 -20.19
C PRO A 704 -0.58 -5.76 -19.21
N ASN A 705 -1.39 -4.71 -19.33
CA ASN A 705 -2.65 -4.55 -18.63
C ASN A 705 -3.74 -4.01 -19.54
N LEU A 706 -4.99 -4.39 -19.25
CA LEU A 706 -6.17 -3.97 -19.98
C LEU A 706 -7.29 -3.69 -19.00
N ASN A 707 -7.93 -2.52 -19.13
CA ASN A 707 -9.08 -2.16 -18.33
C ASN A 707 -10.23 -1.73 -19.23
N PHE A 708 -11.42 -2.18 -18.90
CA PHE A 708 -12.64 -1.85 -19.61
C PHE A 708 -13.76 -1.57 -18.61
N SER A 709 -14.54 -0.53 -18.87
CA SER A 709 -15.73 -0.23 -18.08
C SER A 709 -16.84 0.28 -19.00
N THR A 710 -18.05 -0.20 -18.77
CA THR A 710 -19.21 0.18 -19.60
C THR A 710 -20.50 0.07 -18.80
N PRO A 711 -21.43 1.06 -18.92
CA PRO A 711 -22.79 0.83 -18.53
C PRO A 711 -23.45 -0.21 -19.46
N LEU A 712 -24.23 -1.11 -18.90
CA LEU A 712 -24.95 -2.15 -19.62
C LEU A 712 -26.35 -1.69 -20.07
N ASP A 713 -26.89 -0.63 -19.43
CA ASP A 713 -28.20 -0.07 -19.75
C ASP A 713 -28.12 1.42 -20.09
N LYS A 714 -29.16 1.93 -20.78
CA LYS A 714 -29.23 3.35 -21.17
C LYS A 714 -29.32 4.32 -19.98
N LYS A 715 -29.87 3.88 -18.85
CA LYS A 715 -29.97 4.66 -17.62
C LYS A 715 -28.72 4.60 -16.76
N GLN A 716 -27.74 3.77 -17.16
CA GLN A 716 -26.47 3.55 -16.46
C GLN A 716 -26.64 3.04 -15.01
N LEU A 717 -27.73 2.29 -14.81
CA LEU A 717 -28.03 1.69 -13.51
C LEU A 717 -27.27 0.38 -13.30
N VAL A 718 -26.84 -0.27 -14.38
CA VAL A 718 -26.04 -1.48 -14.37
C VAL A 718 -24.71 -1.18 -15.04
N ASN A 719 -23.62 -1.35 -14.30
CA ASN A 719 -22.27 -1.08 -14.78
C ASN A 719 -21.43 -2.36 -14.72
N PHE A 720 -20.68 -2.60 -15.78
CA PHE A 720 -19.70 -3.67 -15.87
C PHE A 720 -18.29 -3.06 -15.88
N SER A 721 -17.38 -3.65 -15.12
CA SER A 721 -15.95 -3.33 -15.16
C SER A 721 -15.12 -4.61 -15.25
N SER A 722 -14.03 -4.56 -15.99
CA SER A 722 -13.07 -5.66 -16.07
C SER A 722 -11.66 -5.14 -16.18
N SER A 723 -10.74 -5.83 -15.50
CA SER A 723 -9.30 -5.57 -15.56
C SER A 723 -8.58 -6.89 -15.80
N VAL A 724 -7.68 -6.91 -16.75
CA VAL A 724 -6.77 -8.04 -17.00
C VAL A 724 -5.36 -7.52 -16.83
N TYR A 725 -4.59 -8.18 -16.00
CA TYR A 725 -3.20 -7.90 -15.75
C TYR A 725 -2.39 -9.18 -15.93
N TYR A 726 -1.37 -9.12 -16.76
CA TYR A 726 -0.45 -10.23 -16.97
C TYR A 726 0.98 -9.77 -16.67
N SER A 727 1.80 -10.65 -16.11
CA SER A 727 3.22 -10.42 -15.90
C SER A 727 4.01 -11.65 -16.31
N LEU A 728 5.01 -11.45 -17.14
CA LEU A 728 5.99 -12.43 -17.53
C LEU A 728 7.36 -11.96 -17.07
N THR A 729 7.94 -12.66 -16.09
CA THR A 729 9.29 -12.39 -15.61
C THR A 729 10.21 -13.53 -16.00
N LYS A 730 11.33 -13.21 -16.64
CA LYS A 730 12.39 -14.16 -16.94
C LYS A 730 13.68 -13.68 -16.30
N GLY A 731 14.29 -14.55 -15.51
CA GLY A 731 15.49 -14.26 -14.76
C GLY A 731 16.23 -15.55 -14.42
N ARG A 732 17.10 -15.46 -13.44
CA ARG A 732 17.90 -16.56 -12.93
C ARG A 732 17.84 -16.59 -11.43
N ALA A 733 18.09 -17.74 -10.85
CA ALA A 733 18.24 -17.94 -9.43
C ALA A 733 19.28 -19.02 -9.14
N TYR A 734 19.76 -19.04 -7.90
CA TYR A 734 20.66 -20.08 -7.44
C TYR A 734 19.91 -21.18 -6.69
N THR A 735 20.34 -22.42 -6.83
CA THR A 735 19.95 -23.51 -5.93
C THR A 735 20.49 -23.24 -4.53
N ILE A 736 19.98 -23.92 -3.52
CA ILE A 736 20.59 -23.94 -2.19
C ILE A 736 21.64 -25.06 -2.19
N GLY A 737 22.92 -24.67 -2.21
CA GLY A 737 24.04 -25.62 -2.22
C GLY A 737 24.19 -26.34 -0.88
N THR A 738 24.58 -27.63 -0.92
CA THR A 738 24.86 -28.43 0.29
C THR A 738 26.34 -28.76 0.42
N THR A 739 26.88 -29.46 -0.56
CA THR A 739 28.29 -29.88 -0.59
C THR A 739 29.08 -29.20 -1.70
N ALA A 740 28.40 -28.76 -2.76
CA ALA A 740 28.95 -28.04 -3.89
C ALA A 740 28.56 -26.57 -3.87
N GLU A 741 29.11 -25.77 -4.78
CA GLU A 741 28.62 -24.40 -5.01
C GLU A 741 27.19 -24.46 -5.58
N ALA A 742 26.37 -23.54 -5.10
CA ALA A 742 24.98 -23.38 -5.59
C ALA A 742 24.95 -23.17 -7.11
N GLU A 743 24.18 -23.98 -7.81
CA GLU A 743 24.03 -23.90 -9.27
C GLU A 743 23.07 -22.81 -9.70
N LEU A 744 23.41 -22.17 -10.82
CA LEU A 744 22.59 -21.14 -11.43
C LEU A 744 21.63 -21.75 -12.46
N TYR A 745 20.33 -21.48 -12.33
CA TYR A 745 19.29 -21.95 -13.27
C TYR A 745 18.43 -20.82 -13.80
N ASP A 746 17.82 -21.04 -14.98
CA ASP A 746 16.86 -20.10 -15.56
C ASP A 746 15.47 -20.28 -14.93
N GLN A 747 14.78 -19.17 -14.67
CA GLN A 747 13.44 -19.16 -14.13
C GLN A 747 12.52 -18.31 -15.00
N THR A 748 11.34 -18.83 -15.28
CA THR A 748 10.27 -18.08 -15.95
C THR A 748 9.02 -18.08 -15.08
N ASN A 749 8.52 -16.91 -14.75
CA ASN A 749 7.32 -16.71 -13.94
C ASN A 749 6.24 -16.05 -14.79
N HIS A 750 5.10 -16.71 -14.91
CA HIS A 750 3.89 -16.17 -15.53
C HIS A 750 2.85 -15.90 -14.44
N GLN A 751 2.25 -14.73 -14.45
CA GLN A 751 1.20 -14.37 -13.53
C GLN A 751 0.08 -13.66 -14.27
N LEU A 752 -1.13 -14.18 -14.17
CA LEU A 752 -2.33 -13.63 -14.77
C LEU A 752 -3.35 -13.29 -13.67
N TYR A 753 -3.80 -12.05 -13.65
CA TYR A 753 -4.95 -11.61 -12.88
C TYR A 753 -6.07 -11.23 -13.84
N VAL A 754 -7.25 -11.73 -13.57
CA VAL A 754 -8.48 -11.34 -14.23
C VAL A 754 -9.46 -10.90 -13.15
N MET A 755 -9.87 -9.66 -13.22
CA MET A 755 -10.89 -9.09 -12.32
C MET A 755 -12.06 -8.64 -13.17
N GLY A 756 -13.27 -8.88 -12.70
CA GLY A 756 -14.48 -8.42 -13.35
C GLY A 756 -15.59 -8.22 -12.34
N GLY A 757 -16.41 -7.20 -12.55
CA GLY A 757 -17.50 -6.90 -11.65
C GLY A 757 -18.71 -6.32 -12.37
N ILE A 758 -19.89 -6.60 -11.83
CA ILE A 758 -21.17 -6.02 -12.21
C ILE A 758 -21.78 -5.38 -10.99
N ASN A 759 -22.06 -4.09 -11.09
CA ASN A 759 -22.75 -3.32 -10.07
C ASN A 759 -24.08 -2.83 -10.62
N ALA A 760 -25.17 -3.13 -9.94
CA ALA A 760 -26.53 -2.80 -10.38
C ALA A 760 -27.32 -2.08 -9.29
N ARG A 761 -28.08 -1.05 -9.69
CA ARG A 761 -29.01 -0.35 -8.84
C ARG A 761 -30.42 -0.40 -9.45
N LEU A 762 -31.25 -1.24 -8.88
CA LEU A 762 -32.58 -1.55 -9.38
C LEU A 762 -33.65 -1.09 -8.34
N GLY A 763 -33.99 0.18 -8.36
CA GLY A 763 -34.90 0.79 -7.39
C GLY A 763 -34.35 0.76 -5.97
N LYS A 764 -34.86 -0.12 -5.11
CA LYS A 764 -34.44 -0.28 -3.72
C LYS A 764 -33.30 -1.30 -3.53
N TRP A 765 -32.89 -1.97 -4.60
CA TRP A 765 -31.81 -2.95 -4.61
C TRP A 765 -30.51 -2.29 -5.04
N VAL A 766 -29.43 -2.58 -4.33
CA VAL A 766 -28.04 -2.38 -4.78
C VAL A 766 -27.38 -3.75 -4.77
N LEU A 767 -26.88 -4.16 -5.91
CA LEU A 767 -26.28 -5.47 -6.12
C LEU A 767 -24.87 -5.27 -6.65
N GLY A 768 -23.92 -6.00 -6.12
CA GLY A 768 -22.54 -6.08 -6.58
C GLY A 768 -22.11 -7.53 -6.70
N LEU A 769 -21.49 -7.88 -7.80
CA LEU A 769 -20.86 -9.16 -8.02
C LEU A 769 -19.47 -8.88 -8.58
N ASP A 770 -18.44 -9.18 -7.81
CA ASP A 770 -17.04 -9.03 -8.20
C ASP A 770 -16.34 -10.39 -8.17
N ASN A 771 -15.53 -10.67 -9.17
CA ASN A 771 -14.73 -11.88 -9.23
C ASN A 771 -13.28 -11.52 -9.54
N MET A 772 -12.36 -12.13 -8.82
CA MET A 772 -10.92 -12.05 -9.06
C MET A 772 -10.37 -13.46 -9.24
N CYS A 773 -9.72 -13.70 -10.36
CA CYS A 773 -8.95 -14.91 -10.63
C CYS A 773 -7.47 -14.56 -10.74
N MET A 774 -6.61 -15.29 -10.07
CA MET A 774 -5.17 -15.25 -10.22
C MET A 774 -4.67 -16.63 -10.65
N TYR A 775 -3.85 -16.66 -11.68
CA TYR A 775 -3.12 -17.85 -12.10
C TYR A 775 -1.64 -17.52 -12.19
N ARG A 776 -0.79 -18.30 -11.54
CA ARG A 776 0.67 -18.15 -11.55
C ARG A 776 1.32 -19.47 -11.90
N THR A 777 2.34 -19.43 -12.73
CA THR A 777 3.25 -20.58 -12.98
C THR A 777 4.69 -20.13 -12.85
N ILE A 778 5.50 -21.00 -12.27
CA ILE A 778 6.96 -20.84 -12.18
C ILE A 778 7.56 -22.06 -12.86
N ALA A 779 8.22 -21.85 -14.01
CA ALA A 779 8.97 -22.86 -14.74
C ALA A 779 10.46 -22.64 -14.49
N ARG A 780 11.19 -23.73 -14.32
CA ARG A 780 12.61 -23.76 -13.97
C ARG A 780 13.38 -24.69 -14.92
N SER A 781 14.64 -24.35 -15.20
CA SER A 781 15.50 -25.17 -16.07
C SER A 781 16.34 -26.20 -15.29
N THR A 782 16.10 -26.38 -14.01
CA THR A 782 16.75 -27.39 -13.17
C THR A 782 15.83 -28.56 -12.92
N GLU A 783 16.41 -29.77 -12.78
CA GLU A 783 15.69 -30.97 -12.36
C GLU A 783 15.52 -31.05 -10.82
N VAL A 784 16.26 -30.22 -10.07
CA VAL A 784 16.23 -30.18 -8.61
C VAL A 784 14.87 -29.69 -8.09
N TYR A 785 14.25 -28.76 -8.80
CA TYR A 785 13.01 -28.12 -8.37
C TYR A 785 11.87 -28.36 -9.35
N ASP A 786 10.74 -28.78 -8.85
CA ASP A 786 9.54 -28.95 -9.66
C ASP A 786 8.97 -27.61 -10.15
N ASN A 787 8.37 -27.62 -11.33
CA ASN A 787 7.57 -26.51 -11.81
C ASN A 787 6.30 -26.38 -10.97
N VAL A 788 5.96 -25.15 -10.62
CA VAL A 788 4.82 -24.85 -9.74
C VAL A 788 3.76 -24.06 -10.48
N SER A 789 2.51 -24.43 -10.27
CA SER A 789 1.37 -23.61 -10.65
C SER A 789 0.49 -23.34 -9.45
N SER A 790 -0.07 -22.14 -9.37
CA SER A 790 -1.03 -21.76 -8.34
C SER A 790 -2.23 -21.05 -8.96
N PHE A 791 -3.39 -21.30 -8.41
CA PHE A 791 -4.64 -20.68 -8.80
C PHE A 791 -5.36 -20.15 -7.57
N MET A 792 -5.82 -18.92 -7.63
CA MET A 792 -6.67 -18.32 -6.61
C MET A 792 -7.92 -17.73 -7.30
N ASN A 793 -9.06 -17.99 -6.71
CA ASN A 793 -10.32 -17.36 -7.09
C ASN A 793 -10.97 -16.73 -5.87
N VAL A 794 -11.43 -15.50 -5.99
CA VAL A 794 -12.22 -14.80 -4.99
C VAL A 794 -13.47 -14.28 -5.66
N LEU A 795 -14.61 -14.70 -5.17
CA LEU A 795 -15.94 -14.24 -5.56
C LEU A 795 -16.53 -13.42 -4.42
N ASP A 796 -16.92 -12.20 -4.70
CA ASP A 796 -17.54 -11.30 -3.75
C ASP A 796 -18.95 -10.91 -4.23
N PHE A 797 -19.96 -11.18 -3.44
CA PHE A 797 -21.34 -10.87 -3.73
C PHE A 797 -21.93 -9.97 -2.65
N ASN A 798 -22.31 -8.78 -3.06
CA ASN A 798 -22.86 -7.73 -2.21
C ASN A 798 -24.32 -7.47 -2.55
N VAL A 799 -25.17 -7.49 -1.54
CA VAL A 799 -26.59 -7.16 -1.67
C VAL A 799 -26.97 -6.15 -0.61
N GLN A 800 -27.63 -5.09 -1.05
CA GLN A 800 -28.32 -4.17 -0.14
C GLN A 800 -29.76 -3.99 -0.63
N TYR A 801 -30.71 -4.10 0.30
CA TYR A 801 -32.12 -3.84 0.05
C TYR A 801 -32.68 -2.87 1.08
N THR A 802 -33.38 -1.85 0.59
CA THR A 802 -34.07 -0.87 1.45
C THR A 802 -35.55 -1.18 1.47
N LEU A 803 -36.09 -1.61 2.63
CA LEU A 803 -37.50 -1.89 2.82
C LEU A 803 -38.36 -0.63 2.80
N PRO A 804 -39.68 -0.75 2.60
CA PRO A 804 -40.58 0.41 2.54
C PRO A 804 -40.56 1.33 3.76
N TRP A 805 -40.31 0.77 4.95
CA TRP A 805 -40.18 1.51 6.22
C TRP A 805 -38.78 1.97 6.57
N ASN A 806 -37.88 2.05 5.57
CA ASN A 806 -36.51 2.53 5.69
C ASN A 806 -35.55 1.62 6.52
N MET A 807 -35.90 0.34 6.69
CA MET A 807 -34.94 -0.64 7.15
C MET A 807 -34.01 -1.02 5.99
N VAL A 808 -32.72 -1.05 6.25
CA VAL A 808 -31.70 -1.45 5.27
C VAL A 808 -31.13 -2.79 5.68
N VAL A 809 -31.20 -3.76 4.78
CA VAL A 809 -30.55 -5.07 4.94
C VAL A 809 -29.36 -5.10 4.02
N LYS A 810 -28.17 -5.40 4.56
CA LYS A 810 -26.94 -5.58 3.80
C LYS A 810 -26.43 -7.00 3.99
N SER A 811 -25.93 -7.62 2.96
CA SER A 811 -25.28 -8.92 2.98
C SER A 811 -24.08 -8.88 2.05
N ASN A 812 -22.93 -9.33 2.56
CA ASN A 812 -21.71 -9.54 1.79
C ASN A 812 -21.29 -11.00 1.96
N LEU A 813 -21.10 -11.69 0.86
CA LEU A 813 -20.66 -13.06 0.80
C LEU A 813 -19.41 -13.15 -0.04
N GLN A 814 -18.27 -13.42 0.61
CA GLN A 814 -16.99 -13.58 -0.03
C GLN A 814 -16.57 -15.03 0.01
N SER A 815 -16.48 -15.66 -1.16
CA SER A 815 -15.98 -17.02 -1.33
C SER A 815 -14.61 -17.00 -1.97
N SER A 816 -13.66 -17.70 -1.36
CA SER A 816 -12.30 -17.82 -1.87
C SER A 816 -11.85 -19.26 -1.97
N ARG A 817 -11.06 -19.56 -2.98
CA ARG A 817 -10.38 -20.84 -3.17
C ARG A 817 -8.96 -20.61 -3.62
N PHE A 818 -8.05 -21.35 -3.01
CA PHE A 818 -6.65 -21.39 -3.39
C PHE A 818 -6.25 -22.82 -3.74
N HIS A 819 -5.51 -23.01 -4.83
CA HIS A 819 -4.98 -24.29 -5.25
C HIS A 819 -3.53 -24.15 -5.71
N ASN A 820 -2.67 -25.10 -5.36
CA ASN A 820 -1.27 -25.16 -5.74
C ASN A 820 -0.92 -26.56 -6.27
N SER A 821 -0.14 -26.66 -7.36
CA SER A 821 0.26 -27.93 -7.96
C SER A 821 1.25 -28.76 -7.12
N GLY A 822 1.90 -28.16 -6.13
CA GLY A 822 2.85 -28.84 -5.24
C GLY A 822 2.24 -29.86 -4.27
N GLY A 823 1.00 -30.29 -4.47
CA GLY A 823 0.39 -31.52 -3.90
C GLY A 823 -0.08 -31.45 -2.45
N TYR A 824 0.12 -30.35 -1.72
CA TYR A 824 -0.01 -30.39 -0.26
C TYR A 824 -1.13 -29.54 0.37
N VAL A 825 -1.77 -28.63 -0.35
CA VAL A 825 -2.89 -27.90 0.25
C VAL A 825 -3.94 -27.59 -0.80
N ILE A 826 -4.95 -28.40 -0.84
CA ILE A 826 -6.23 -28.03 -1.44
C ILE A 826 -7.00 -27.31 -0.35
N HIS A 827 -6.99 -25.98 -0.37
CA HIS A 827 -7.94 -25.24 0.45
C HIS A 827 -9.34 -25.43 -0.18
N PRO A 828 -10.29 -25.98 0.59
CA PRO A 828 -11.67 -26.00 0.15
C PRO A 828 -12.16 -24.57 -0.08
N TRP A 829 -13.30 -24.40 -0.73
CA TRP A 829 -13.97 -23.12 -0.77
C TRP A 829 -14.20 -22.62 0.64
N ARG A 830 -13.68 -21.43 0.93
CA ARG A 830 -13.87 -20.71 2.17
C ARG A 830 -14.82 -19.55 1.91
N THR A 831 -15.92 -19.52 2.64
CA THR A 831 -16.96 -18.51 2.48
C THR A 831 -17.13 -17.70 3.75
N ILE A 832 -16.81 -16.42 3.70
CA ILE A 832 -17.05 -15.47 4.78
C ILE A 832 -18.36 -14.75 4.46
N TRP A 833 -19.34 -14.89 5.33
CA TRP A 833 -20.63 -14.25 5.18
C TRP A 833 -20.84 -13.19 6.26
N ASN A 834 -20.91 -11.94 5.86
CA ASN A 834 -21.23 -10.81 6.73
C ASN A 834 -22.64 -10.32 6.40
N ALA A 835 -23.42 -9.95 7.41
CA ALA A 835 -24.75 -9.41 7.23
C ALA A 835 -25.03 -8.30 8.25
N SER A 836 -25.87 -7.36 7.90
CA SER A 836 -26.34 -6.34 8.83
C SER A 836 -27.77 -5.89 8.51
N ILE A 837 -28.48 -5.51 9.55
CA ILE A 837 -29.83 -4.94 9.49
C ILE A 837 -29.76 -3.59 10.21
N GLU A 838 -30.02 -2.52 9.50
CA GLU A 838 -30.08 -1.15 10.04
C GLU A 838 -31.49 -0.63 9.99
N GLN A 839 -32.04 -0.19 11.12
CA GLN A 839 -33.32 0.50 11.22
C GLN A 839 -33.09 1.94 11.64
N SER A 840 -33.50 2.85 10.78
CA SER A 840 -33.49 4.29 11.11
C SER A 840 -34.76 4.70 11.84
N PHE A 841 -34.56 5.48 12.89
CA PHE A 841 -35.61 6.05 13.75
C PHE A 841 -35.61 7.57 13.62
N LEU A 842 -36.62 8.23 14.20
CA LEU A 842 -36.88 9.66 14.12
C LEU A 842 -37.27 10.10 12.70
N ARG A 843 -38.03 11.21 12.62
CA ARG A 843 -38.53 11.73 11.32
C ARG A 843 -37.41 12.14 10.38
N ASP A 844 -36.31 12.60 10.93
CA ASP A 844 -35.12 13.01 10.19
C ASP A 844 -34.09 11.91 9.99
N LYS A 845 -34.36 10.66 10.45
CA LYS A 845 -33.49 9.51 10.36
C LYS A 845 -32.12 9.71 11.03
N SER A 846 -32.06 10.55 12.04
CA SER A 846 -30.83 10.89 12.75
C SER A 846 -30.36 9.78 13.69
N LEU A 847 -31.27 8.94 14.18
CA LEU A 847 -30.94 7.79 15.01
C LEU A 847 -31.10 6.50 14.19
N ALA A 848 -30.10 5.64 14.21
CA ALA A 848 -30.17 4.30 13.62
C ALA A 848 -29.67 3.24 14.64
N VAL A 849 -30.27 2.07 14.57
CA VAL A 849 -29.79 0.88 15.28
C VAL A 849 -29.45 -0.16 14.24
N THR A 850 -28.23 -0.70 14.34
CA THR A 850 -27.75 -1.74 13.42
C THR A 850 -27.39 -3.01 14.21
N LEU A 851 -27.93 -4.13 13.77
CA LEU A 851 -27.45 -5.45 14.15
C LEU A 851 -26.51 -5.95 13.06
N GLU A 852 -25.25 -6.18 13.40
CA GLU A 852 -24.21 -6.68 12.52
C GLU A 852 -23.82 -8.09 12.91
N ALA A 853 -23.63 -8.96 11.93
CA ALA A 853 -23.06 -10.28 12.08
C ALA A 853 -21.83 -10.40 11.16
N SER A 854 -20.68 -10.68 11.74
CA SER A 854 -19.43 -10.91 11.02
C SER A 854 -19.14 -12.41 10.98
N ASP A 855 -18.83 -12.92 9.79
CA ASP A 855 -18.47 -14.31 9.53
C ASP A 855 -19.51 -15.32 10.07
N LEU A 856 -20.75 -15.18 9.62
CA LEU A 856 -21.88 -16.04 10.05
C LEU A 856 -21.59 -17.54 9.94
N LEU A 857 -20.80 -17.95 8.96
CA LEU A 857 -20.41 -19.33 8.72
C LEU A 857 -19.24 -19.79 9.59
N ASN A 858 -18.57 -18.86 10.30
CA ASN A 858 -17.39 -19.11 11.12
C ASN A 858 -16.26 -19.81 10.35
N GLN A 859 -16.01 -19.34 9.13
CA GLN A 859 -15.00 -19.92 8.23
C GLN A 859 -13.77 -19.03 8.06
N ARG A 860 -13.67 -17.93 8.81
CA ARG A 860 -12.48 -17.08 8.77
C ARG A 860 -11.30 -17.87 9.35
N ASP A 861 -10.25 -17.95 8.55
CA ASP A 861 -9.03 -18.65 8.88
C ASP A 861 -7.88 -17.92 8.14
N GLN A 862 -6.77 -17.72 8.81
CA GLN A 862 -5.60 -17.07 8.24
C GLN A 862 -4.50 -18.09 7.93
N THR A 863 -4.85 -19.14 7.21
CA THR A 863 -3.87 -20.04 6.65
C THR A 863 -3.40 -19.50 5.30
N LEU A 864 -2.10 -19.34 5.16
CA LEU A 864 -1.43 -18.94 3.92
C LEU A 864 -0.48 -20.05 3.50
N THR A 865 -0.56 -20.46 2.24
CA THR A 865 0.43 -21.33 1.62
C THR A 865 1.01 -20.65 0.41
N SER A 866 2.33 -20.61 0.31
CA SER A 866 3.03 -20.11 -0.85
C SER A 866 4.14 -21.08 -1.26
N VAL A 867 4.44 -21.10 -2.54
CA VAL A 867 5.59 -21.83 -3.09
C VAL A 867 6.44 -20.83 -3.83
N ASP A 868 7.70 -20.79 -3.42
CA ASP A 868 8.69 -19.94 -4.04
C ASP A 868 9.71 -20.80 -4.81
N VAL A 869 10.80 -20.19 -5.23
CA VAL A 869 11.83 -20.76 -6.10
C VAL A 869 12.38 -22.07 -5.55
N ASN A 870 12.78 -22.05 -4.30
CA ASN A 870 13.48 -23.16 -3.64
C ASN A 870 12.87 -23.52 -2.28
N SER A 871 11.67 -23.04 -2.01
CA SER A 871 10.99 -23.28 -0.74
C SER A 871 9.49 -23.35 -0.88
N ARG A 872 8.87 -24.03 0.06
CA ARG A 872 7.43 -24.04 0.29
C ARG A 872 7.15 -23.54 1.70
N TYR A 873 6.23 -22.63 1.81
CA TYR A 873 5.80 -22.05 3.07
C TYR A 873 4.33 -22.39 3.33
N SER A 874 4.01 -22.76 4.55
CA SER A 874 2.65 -22.87 5.06
C SER A 874 2.58 -22.23 6.44
N GLY A 875 1.72 -21.24 6.60
CA GLY A 875 1.55 -20.49 7.85
C GLY A 875 0.10 -20.44 8.27
N TRP A 876 -0.12 -20.48 9.57
CA TRP A 876 -1.39 -20.22 10.22
C TRP A 876 -1.19 -19.11 11.23
N SER A 877 -2.17 -18.21 11.35
CA SER A 877 -2.20 -17.24 12.44
C SER A 877 -3.60 -17.09 13.01
N LYS A 878 -3.65 -16.74 14.29
CA LYS A 878 -4.88 -16.48 15.01
C LYS A 878 -5.63 -15.32 14.34
N CYS A 879 -6.95 -15.43 14.27
CA CYS A 879 -7.80 -14.39 13.72
C CYS A 879 -9.08 -14.20 14.53
N VAL A 880 -9.75 -13.07 14.29
CA VAL A 880 -11.05 -12.79 14.91
C VAL A 880 -12.12 -13.64 14.19
N HIS A 881 -12.72 -14.57 14.91
CA HIS A 881 -13.82 -15.43 14.43
C HIS A 881 -15.16 -14.70 14.42
N ARG A 882 -16.24 -15.44 14.19
CA ARG A 882 -17.62 -14.96 14.17
C ARG A 882 -17.99 -14.18 15.43
N TYR A 883 -18.59 -13.00 15.22
CA TYR A 883 -19.20 -12.20 16.29
C TYR A 883 -20.47 -11.51 15.79
N PHE A 884 -21.33 -11.15 16.75
CA PHE A 884 -22.51 -10.32 16.54
C PHE A 884 -22.32 -9.01 17.31
N MET A 885 -22.74 -7.90 16.72
CA MET A 885 -22.59 -6.58 17.32
C MET A 885 -23.85 -5.74 17.14
N LEU A 886 -24.27 -5.07 18.21
CA LEU A 886 -25.34 -4.08 18.17
C LEU A 886 -24.72 -2.67 18.17
N HIS A 887 -25.10 -1.87 17.18
CA HIS A 887 -24.68 -0.49 17.04
C HIS A 887 -25.84 0.46 17.30
N VAL A 888 -25.55 1.57 17.96
CA VAL A 888 -26.41 2.74 18.05
C VAL A 888 -25.69 3.89 17.36
N ILE A 889 -26.28 4.38 16.28
CA ILE A 889 -25.68 5.40 15.44
C ILE A 889 -26.53 6.66 15.53
N TYR A 890 -25.93 7.78 15.96
CA TYR A 890 -26.58 9.09 15.99
C TYR A 890 -25.88 10.05 15.02
N ARG A 891 -26.67 10.57 14.06
CA ARG A 891 -26.22 11.51 13.02
C ARG A 891 -26.81 12.86 13.32
N PHE A 892 -25.99 13.86 13.49
CA PHE A 892 -26.45 15.20 13.83
C PHE A 892 -26.02 16.25 12.81
N SER A 893 -26.84 17.29 12.73
CA SER A 893 -26.49 18.51 12.01
C SER A 893 -27.15 19.69 12.74
N THR A 894 -26.32 20.63 13.19
CA THR A 894 -26.82 21.86 13.74
C THR A 894 -27.25 22.77 12.59
N LYS A 895 -28.51 23.20 12.57
CA LYS A 895 -28.94 24.24 11.64
C LYS A 895 -28.29 25.56 12.03
N LYS A 896 -27.81 26.33 11.06
CA LYS A 896 -27.46 27.72 11.28
C LYS A 896 -28.76 28.43 11.69
N GLY A 897 -28.76 29.01 12.88
CA GLY A 897 -29.89 29.80 13.40
C GLY A 897 -30.22 30.98 12.50
#